data_8f3661139ebf1271d6e468df1ca66e76
#
_entry.id   8f3661139ebf1271d6e468df1ca66e76
#
_cell.length_a   1.000
_cell.length_b   1.000
_cell.length_c   1.000
_cell.angle_alpha   90.00
_cell.angle_beta   90.00
_cell.angle_gamma   90.00
#
_symmetry.space_group_name_H-M   'P 1'
#
loop_
_entity.id
_entity.type
_entity.pdbx_description
1 polymer ?
#
loop_
_entity_poly.entity_id
_entity_poly.type
_entity_poly.pdbx_seq_one_letter_code
_entity_poly.pdbx_strand_id
1 'polypeptide(L)'
;MASLTSSVFKERFLDAFEENEVLNATCQEIASEIQSGHAKLYAVVEELKPFVTEKDVTMREKGISALSTILSHLSKDFLNEAELRFITQFYCDRLKDHYSIIPAVLRGILSIVQMDHLSKDSPEHLLKGLFENVQCQSQLLSERKNIYFILATLVEKRTEDLKAMGPNFIYGVITTIDGERDPRNLMLLFSILPHFMKQFSLGHLTEEMFEVIACYFPVDFNPSGTEGVTRDDLAEKLAPCLCAIPEFAEFCMPLIIDKLFSNLRVAKLDSLSLLHRGVKIFGVNGIKNHLTELWSVLKKEIVPGGDSELKNASLKAVMSVIDVISSDVKVCENFIDHIITDVKSSLYDVQLSLFKPSVELQECVAMVNKESCIQVLKLIVPLCLGQYSTKTSTTDKIILIKTLNNFIKIACDHGFTIKDVPELAWTDIPNLYLNELSTKNMELQSKILLGLKIQKAYLNETHRILFYDKICDLIGINYNEVKTLCHSSLLSFATLYPHEISTLIKEKFQLNADEKKTEIQTCKLEVLATVAKTYKLGIEVLPQIVLQTNITNTDISFTALTCLHRLVATENINYDVQHYLYNECNIIEILTTLNINPTDQRLDLILNICRLIVRSLTLEEQQNVVNKYFPVLSEQNSEVDAALIMNIFIPLRQNVDLAINTNLLQNLYNLALNSQHLNIRLVTCKFIAVILNKINDDNECFQCALSYFKEIINNNLNSNTNIKIMQAAASLQIWLTKAIITKGSSDVEIFLNELTNILKHDQIGQHIAQEYKILTNRYEDSLVEENFCNIKIFYKQRVFEHLIKKNSEFRNTSRQNYLSAVVQLLEEIPLKLLFMYLTKLVPLLIESLSLDNEQIILLTLTTLNLLLETKHSIFSDKIQSFVPRLLKLSTYRMMRIRIAALECLTNYCNYPTIVINIYKQDVLEKLLVPIDDRKRLVRKVAVNARSRWFLVGAPGTMKEQ
;
A
#
# COMPACT_ATOMS: atom_id res chain seq x y z
N MET A 1 32.36 13.12 -66.26
CA MET A 1 31.23 13.12 -65.36
C MET A 1 31.60 13.45 -63.87
N ALA A 2 32.87 13.68 -63.54
CA ALA A 2 33.27 14.02 -62.12
C ALA A 2 33.30 15.55 -61.86
N SER A 3 33.06 16.40 -62.78
CA SER A 3 33.13 17.87 -62.62
C SER A 3 31.77 18.58 -62.55
N LEU A 4 30.70 17.89 -62.83
CA LEU A 4 29.32 18.42 -62.73
C LEU A 4 28.59 18.15 -61.41
N THR A 5 29.11 17.24 -60.57
CA THR A 5 28.53 16.94 -59.28
C THR A 5 29.10 17.82 -58.15
N SER A 6 30.17 18.53 -58.41
CA SER A 6 30.92 19.35 -57.39
C SER A 6 30.23 20.70 -57.10
N SER A 7 29.41 21.26 -57.92
CA SER A 7 28.73 22.54 -57.65
C SER A 7 27.39 22.43 -56.91
N VAL A 8 26.79 21.26 -56.88
CA VAL A 8 25.41 21.08 -56.35
C VAL A 8 25.31 21.20 -54.83
N PHE A 9 26.26 20.67 -54.10
CA PHE A 9 26.23 20.76 -52.59
C PHE A 9 26.56 22.17 -52.11
N LYS A 10 27.50 22.84 -52.77
CA LYS A 10 27.88 24.22 -52.44
C LYS A 10 26.71 25.19 -52.55
N GLU A 11 25.93 25.11 -53.64
CA GLU A 11 24.72 25.93 -53.82
C GLU A 11 23.67 25.61 -52.76
N ARG A 12 23.40 24.33 -52.50
CA ARG A 12 22.47 23.89 -51.42
C ARG A 12 22.88 24.43 -50.03
N PHE A 13 24.18 24.47 -49.72
CA PHE A 13 24.62 25.03 -48.43
C PHE A 13 24.49 26.56 -48.40
N LEU A 14 24.80 27.28 -49.50
CA LEU A 14 24.63 28.73 -49.57
C LEU A 14 23.19 29.15 -49.34
N ASP A 15 22.24 28.46 -49.96
CA ASP A 15 20.80 28.70 -49.79
C ASP A 15 20.34 28.37 -48.38
N ALA A 16 20.88 27.29 -47.79
CA ALA A 16 20.53 26.83 -46.46
C ALA A 16 21.15 27.67 -45.34
N PHE A 17 22.20 28.41 -45.57
CA PHE A 17 22.88 29.23 -44.56
C PHE A 17 22.08 30.46 -44.08
N GLU A 18 20.99 30.81 -44.75
CA GLU A 18 20.12 31.91 -44.33
C GLU A 18 19.29 31.59 -43.10
N GLU A 19 18.80 30.33 -42.96
CA GLU A 19 17.94 29.90 -41.88
C GLU A 19 18.40 28.56 -41.25
N ASN A 20 18.50 28.50 -39.93
CA ASN A 20 18.98 27.31 -39.19
C ASN A 20 18.09 26.07 -39.39
N GLU A 21 16.77 26.23 -39.56
CA GLU A 21 15.84 25.10 -39.79
C GLU A 21 16.05 24.51 -41.18
N VAL A 22 16.24 25.35 -42.18
CA VAL A 22 16.57 24.95 -43.55
C VAL A 22 17.91 24.22 -43.60
N LEU A 23 18.92 24.75 -42.88
CA LEU A 23 20.23 24.11 -42.77
C LEU A 23 20.14 22.70 -42.19
N ASN A 24 19.39 22.52 -41.10
CA ASN A 24 19.21 21.20 -40.48
C ASN A 24 18.50 20.20 -41.43
N ALA A 25 17.45 20.62 -42.11
CA ALA A 25 16.75 19.79 -43.11
C ALA A 25 17.66 19.38 -44.26
N THR A 26 18.42 20.35 -44.85
CA THR A 26 19.37 20.11 -45.91
C THR A 26 20.50 19.16 -45.48
N CYS A 27 21.02 19.30 -44.24
CA CYS A 27 22.03 18.42 -43.71
C CYS A 27 21.52 16.99 -43.50
N GLN A 28 20.27 16.84 -43.09
CA GLN A 28 19.62 15.54 -42.94
C GLN A 28 19.42 14.84 -44.29
N GLU A 29 19.02 15.57 -45.33
CA GLU A 29 18.90 15.05 -46.69
C GLU A 29 20.26 14.57 -47.20
N ILE A 30 21.29 15.40 -47.05
CA ILE A 30 22.66 15.07 -47.46
C ILE A 30 23.19 13.83 -46.69
N ALA A 31 22.96 13.74 -45.40
CA ALA A 31 23.31 12.58 -44.63
C ALA A 31 22.63 11.31 -45.14
N SER A 32 21.35 11.39 -45.54
CA SER A 32 20.62 10.27 -46.14
C SER A 32 21.17 9.88 -47.52
N GLU A 33 21.58 10.87 -48.33
CA GLU A 33 22.24 10.61 -49.62
C GLU A 33 23.59 9.93 -49.44
N ILE A 34 24.36 10.33 -48.40
CA ILE A 34 25.64 9.69 -48.03
C ILE A 34 25.40 8.23 -47.58
N GLN A 35 24.44 7.99 -46.72
CA GLN A 35 24.14 6.63 -46.21
C GLN A 35 23.63 5.68 -47.31
N SER A 36 22.85 6.20 -48.28
CA SER A 36 22.40 5.44 -49.43
C SER A 36 23.45 5.24 -50.51
N GLY A 37 24.62 5.81 -50.36
CA GLY A 37 25.74 5.70 -51.31
C GLY A 37 25.62 6.59 -52.55
N HIS A 38 24.63 7.49 -52.58
CA HIS A 38 24.47 8.45 -53.69
C HIS A 38 25.48 9.61 -53.64
N ALA A 39 25.98 9.91 -52.44
CA ALA A 39 27.05 10.89 -52.25
C ALA A 39 28.18 10.27 -51.41
N LYS A 40 29.39 10.74 -51.55
CA LYS A 40 30.53 10.39 -50.71
C LYS A 40 30.76 11.50 -49.70
N LEU A 41 31.00 11.19 -48.45
CA LEU A 41 31.30 12.17 -47.39
C LEU A 41 32.49 13.05 -47.76
N TYR A 42 33.55 12.47 -48.35
CA TYR A 42 34.71 13.23 -48.84
C TYR A 42 34.31 14.34 -49.83
N ALA A 43 33.41 14.09 -50.79
CA ALA A 43 32.95 15.08 -51.73
C ALA A 43 32.20 16.24 -51.02
N VAL A 44 31.39 15.94 -50.04
CA VAL A 44 30.67 16.94 -49.22
C VAL A 44 31.66 17.77 -48.38
N VAL A 45 32.69 17.16 -47.81
CA VAL A 45 33.74 17.84 -47.02
C VAL A 45 34.56 18.78 -47.92
N GLU A 46 34.92 18.36 -49.17
CA GLU A 46 35.62 19.22 -50.13
C GLU A 46 34.78 20.46 -50.53
N GLU A 47 33.47 20.30 -50.66
CA GLU A 47 32.54 21.40 -50.94
C GLU A 47 32.35 22.34 -49.74
N LEU A 48 32.43 21.82 -48.52
CA LEU A 48 32.38 22.60 -47.27
C LEU A 48 33.71 23.33 -46.99
N LYS A 49 34.84 22.86 -47.54
CA LYS A 49 36.19 23.39 -47.30
C LYS A 49 36.33 24.93 -47.46
N PRO A 50 35.78 25.57 -48.53
CA PRO A 50 35.83 27.03 -48.62
C PRO A 50 35.18 27.75 -47.44
N PHE A 51 34.06 27.23 -46.95
CA PHE A 51 33.32 27.84 -45.85
C PHE A 51 34.04 27.62 -44.51
N VAL A 52 34.56 26.41 -44.25
CA VAL A 52 35.25 26.04 -43.02
C VAL A 52 36.61 26.74 -42.87
N THR A 53 37.23 27.22 -43.98
CA THR A 53 38.51 27.95 -43.99
C THR A 53 38.35 29.45 -44.25
N GLU A 54 37.11 29.96 -44.38
CA GLU A 54 36.83 31.38 -44.63
C GLU A 54 37.39 32.28 -43.51
N LYS A 55 37.78 33.49 -43.83
CA LYS A 55 38.22 34.48 -42.86
C LYS A 55 37.11 35.01 -42.01
N ASP A 56 35.89 35.06 -42.57
CA ASP A 56 34.69 35.39 -41.79
C ASP A 56 34.33 34.27 -40.80
N VAL A 57 34.22 34.65 -39.55
CA VAL A 57 33.93 33.75 -38.42
C VAL A 57 32.53 33.15 -38.56
N THR A 58 31.56 33.92 -39.03
CA THR A 58 30.17 33.50 -39.14
C THR A 58 29.99 32.45 -40.24
N MET A 59 30.72 32.57 -41.33
CA MET A 59 30.71 31.57 -42.40
C MET A 59 31.42 30.27 -41.94
N ARG A 60 32.51 30.39 -41.17
CA ARG A 60 33.17 29.19 -40.60
C ARG A 60 32.26 28.45 -39.62
N GLU A 61 31.55 29.20 -38.76
CA GLU A 61 30.57 28.60 -37.84
C GLU A 61 29.51 27.80 -38.59
N LYS A 62 28.90 28.40 -39.63
CA LYS A 62 27.87 27.73 -40.44
C LYS A 62 28.43 26.50 -41.16
N GLY A 63 29.65 26.59 -41.73
CA GLY A 63 30.30 25.45 -42.35
C GLY A 63 30.58 24.29 -41.41
N ILE A 64 31.10 24.59 -40.19
CA ILE A 64 31.35 23.58 -39.18
C ILE A 64 30.04 23.05 -38.60
N SER A 65 29.03 23.90 -38.40
CA SER A 65 27.68 23.48 -37.97
C SER A 65 27.05 22.50 -38.96
N ALA A 66 27.15 22.77 -40.28
CA ALA A 66 26.67 21.86 -41.30
C ALA A 66 27.37 20.48 -41.22
N LEU A 67 28.71 20.47 -41.14
CA LEU A 67 29.47 19.22 -41.02
C LEU A 67 29.09 18.46 -39.73
N SER A 68 28.98 19.13 -38.58
CA SER A 68 28.60 18.53 -37.31
C SER A 68 27.18 17.94 -37.34
N THR A 69 26.26 18.63 -38.03
CA THR A 69 24.87 18.14 -38.17
C THR A 69 24.84 16.93 -39.11
N ILE A 70 25.57 16.92 -40.20
CA ILE A 70 25.68 15.73 -41.06
C ILE A 70 26.23 14.55 -40.29
N LEU A 71 27.32 14.72 -39.52
CA LEU A 71 27.89 13.64 -38.68
C LEU A 71 26.91 13.11 -37.65
N SER A 72 26.04 13.96 -37.10
CA SER A 72 25.05 13.53 -36.12
C SER A 72 23.94 12.66 -36.71
N HIS A 73 23.67 12.73 -38.00
CA HIS A 73 22.69 11.93 -38.72
C HIS A 73 23.27 10.67 -39.36
N LEU A 74 24.61 10.50 -39.41
CA LEU A 74 25.23 9.25 -39.88
C LEU A 74 25.06 8.10 -38.89
N SER A 75 24.97 6.87 -39.39
CA SER A 75 24.98 5.67 -38.52
C SER A 75 26.33 5.52 -37.80
N LYS A 76 26.32 4.92 -36.60
CA LYS A 76 27.52 4.87 -35.74
C LYS A 76 28.65 4.02 -36.31
N ASP A 77 28.36 3.10 -37.17
CA ASP A 77 29.27 2.19 -37.89
C ASP A 77 29.67 2.69 -39.29
N PHE A 78 29.21 3.88 -39.70
CA PHE A 78 29.36 4.35 -41.08
C PHE A 78 30.79 4.70 -41.43
N LEU A 79 31.54 5.39 -40.55
CA LEU A 79 32.90 5.83 -40.80
C LEU A 79 33.92 4.78 -40.36
N ASN A 80 34.94 4.57 -41.22
CA ASN A 80 36.04 3.71 -40.86
C ASN A 80 37.09 4.44 -39.97
N GLU A 81 38.03 3.69 -39.38
CA GLU A 81 39.02 4.22 -38.44
C GLU A 81 39.89 5.35 -39.04
N ALA A 82 40.28 5.25 -40.31
CA ALA A 82 41.12 6.25 -40.96
C ALA A 82 40.36 7.56 -41.19
N GLU A 83 39.10 7.48 -41.61
CA GLU A 83 38.23 8.65 -41.79
C GLU A 83 37.93 9.31 -40.45
N LEU A 84 37.62 8.54 -39.41
CA LEU A 84 37.39 9.07 -38.08
C LEU A 84 38.65 9.74 -37.51
N ARG A 85 39.83 9.18 -37.74
CA ARG A 85 41.09 9.79 -37.29
C ARG A 85 41.31 11.14 -37.92
N PHE A 86 41.05 11.26 -39.23
CA PHE A 86 41.19 12.54 -39.95
C PHE A 86 40.18 13.58 -39.43
N ILE A 87 38.93 13.20 -39.33
CA ILE A 87 37.87 14.09 -38.82
C ILE A 87 38.16 14.50 -37.36
N THR A 88 38.59 13.58 -36.52
CA THR A 88 38.99 13.87 -35.12
C THR A 88 40.09 14.92 -35.08
N GLN A 89 41.16 14.77 -35.88
CA GLN A 89 42.22 15.76 -35.91
C GLN A 89 41.71 17.14 -36.35
N PHE A 90 40.84 17.19 -37.39
CA PHE A 90 40.23 18.43 -37.83
C PHE A 90 39.44 19.11 -36.69
N TYR A 91 38.61 18.40 -35.94
CA TYR A 91 37.82 18.93 -34.81
C TYR A 91 38.74 19.36 -33.65
N CYS A 92 39.82 18.66 -33.37
CA CYS A 92 40.83 19.07 -32.38
C CYS A 92 41.47 20.42 -32.75
N ASP A 93 41.79 20.64 -34.03
CA ASP A 93 42.34 21.91 -34.49
C ASP A 93 41.31 23.05 -34.41
N ARG A 94 40.01 22.76 -34.62
CA ARG A 94 38.92 23.74 -34.50
C ARG A 94 38.60 24.13 -33.06
N LEU A 95 39.00 23.36 -32.06
CA LEU A 95 38.87 23.77 -30.64
C LEU A 95 39.72 25.01 -30.30
N LYS A 96 40.71 25.32 -31.12
CA LYS A 96 41.57 26.52 -31.00
C LYS A 96 41.04 27.76 -31.73
N ASP A 97 39.92 27.62 -32.40
CA ASP A 97 39.33 28.67 -33.23
C ASP A 97 38.53 29.69 -32.36
N HIS A 98 37.85 30.61 -32.97
CA HIS A 98 37.06 31.65 -32.32
C HIS A 98 35.95 31.03 -31.42
N TYR A 99 35.67 31.66 -30.29
CA TYR A 99 34.70 31.15 -29.27
C TYR A 99 33.30 30.89 -29.83
N SER A 100 32.84 31.67 -30.86
CA SER A 100 31.52 31.46 -31.47
C SER A 100 31.40 30.15 -32.27
N ILE A 101 32.52 29.52 -32.62
CA ILE A 101 32.59 28.28 -33.37
C ILE A 101 32.52 27.06 -32.47
N ILE A 102 32.95 27.20 -31.20
CA ILE A 102 33.04 26.12 -30.22
C ILE A 102 31.73 25.32 -30.05
N PRO A 103 30.53 25.95 -30.00
CA PRO A 103 29.25 25.20 -29.95
C PRO A 103 29.08 24.20 -31.08
N ALA A 104 29.42 24.58 -32.30
CA ALA A 104 29.33 23.70 -33.49
C ALA A 104 30.40 22.58 -33.43
N VAL A 105 31.59 22.88 -32.95
CA VAL A 105 32.68 21.92 -32.74
C VAL A 105 32.28 20.88 -31.71
N LEU A 106 31.72 21.29 -30.56
CA LEU A 106 31.31 20.38 -29.51
C LEU A 106 30.21 19.38 -29.95
N ARG A 107 29.25 19.84 -30.78
CA ARG A 107 28.25 18.94 -31.39
C ARG A 107 28.90 17.90 -32.31
N GLY A 108 29.88 18.30 -33.12
CA GLY A 108 30.59 17.37 -33.97
C GLY A 108 31.44 16.37 -33.18
N ILE A 109 32.13 16.80 -32.13
CA ILE A 109 32.90 15.92 -31.24
C ILE A 109 31.96 14.94 -30.57
N LEU A 110 30.78 15.37 -30.09
CA LEU A 110 29.77 14.47 -29.49
C LEU A 110 29.36 13.38 -30.47
N SER A 111 29.16 13.71 -31.74
CA SER A 111 28.85 12.74 -32.80
C SER A 111 30.01 11.76 -33.05
N ILE A 112 31.25 12.25 -33.09
CA ILE A 112 32.46 11.44 -33.28
C ILE A 112 32.66 10.43 -32.17
N VAL A 113 32.54 10.84 -30.90
CA VAL A 113 32.73 9.94 -29.77
C VAL A 113 31.65 8.85 -29.64
N GLN A 114 30.52 9.07 -30.29
CA GLN A 114 29.44 8.05 -30.34
C GLN A 114 29.70 6.98 -31.41
N MET A 115 30.63 7.21 -32.34
CA MET A 115 30.94 6.26 -33.43
C MET A 115 31.77 5.06 -32.94
N ASP A 116 31.60 3.91 -33.62
CA ASP A 116 32.10 2.64 -33.13
C ASP A 116 33.57 2.39 -33.49
N HIS A 117 34.05 2.90 -34.61
CA HIS A 117 35.41 2.67 -35.13
C HIS A 117 36.43 3.77 -34.73
N LEU A 118 36.25 4.40 -33.58
CA LEU A 118 37.19 5.41 -33.08
C LEU A 118 38.52 4.77 -32.71
N SER A 119 39.65 5.32 -33.19
CA SER A 119 41.01 4.79 -32.88
C SER A 119 41.37 4.97 -31.41
N LYS A 120 42.28 4.14 -30.89
CA LYS A 120 42.68 4.17 -29.47
C LYS A 120 43.26 5.51 -29.03
N ASP A 121 43.96 6.22 -29.90
CA ASP A 121 44.61 7.50 -29.58
C ASP A 121 43.66 8.68 -29.67
N SER A 122 42.53 8.55 -30.35
CA SER A 122 41.58 9.63 -30.57
C SER A 122 40.95 10.20 -29.28
N PRO A 123 40.54 9.40 -28.26
CA PRO A 123 40.03 9.94 -27.00
C PRO A 123 41.03 10.87 -26.29
N GLU A 124 42.31 10.50 -26.25
CA GLU A 124 43.35 11.32 -25.63
C GLU A 124 43.51 12.64 -26.35
N HIS A 125 43.59 12.63 -27.69
CA HIS A 125 43.72 13.85 -28.49
C HIS A 125 42.52 14.78 -28.34
N LEU A 126 41.32 14.25 -28.38
CA LEU A 126 40.08 15.01 -28.18
C LEU A 126 40.01 15.67 -26.81
N LEU A 127 40.26 14.90 -25.77
CA LEU A 127 40.17 15.39 -24.39
C LEU A 127 41.27 16.39 -24.07
N LYS A 128 42.51 16.14 -24.52
CA LYS A 128 43.61 17.09 -24.38
C LYS A 128 43.26 18.42 -25.05
N GLY A 129 42.77 18.37 -26.29
CA GLY A 129 42.33 19.56 -27.00
C GLY A 129 41.16 20.28 -26.29
N LEU A 130 40.21 19.52 -25.74
CA LEU A 130 39.07 20.06 -25.01
C LEU A 130 39.50 20.75 -23.71
N PHE A 131 40.29 20.07 -22.87
CA PHE A 131 40.74 20.60 -21.59
C PHE A 131 41.67 21.81 -21.71
N GLU A 132 42.50 21.86 -22.72
CA GLU A 132 43.44 22.96 -22.94
C GLU A 132 42.79 24.22 -23.56
N ASN A 133 41.75 24.07 -24.40
CA ASN A 133 41.24 25.16 -25.21
C ASN A 133 39.82 25.60 -24.91
N VAL A 134 39.03 24.79 -24.16
CA VAL A 134 37.65 25.10 -23.87
C VAL A 134 37.43 25.27 -22.35
N GLN A 135 37.09 26.50 -21.98
CA GLN A 135 36.67 26.76 -20.59
C GLN A 135 35.19 26.42 -20.45
N CYS A 136 34.87 25.27 -19.81
CA CYS A 136 33.53 24.73 -19.77
C CYS A 136 32.50 25.73 -19.16
N GLN A 137 32.83 26.38 -18.06
CA GLN A 137 31.90 27.27 -17.37
C GLN A 137 31.63 28.59 -18.12
N SER A 138 32.40 28.93 -19.10
CA SER A 138 32.13 30.07 -19.98
C SER A 138 31.15 29.74 -21.13
N GLN A 139 30.84 28.47 -21.32
CA GLN A 139 29.93 28.02 -22.37
C GLN A 139 28.46 28.14 -21.93
N LEU A 140 27.54 28.21 -22.94
CA LEU A 140 26.11 28.16 -22.67
C LEU A 140 25.70 26.79 -22.09
N LEU A 141 24.50 26.73 -21.57
CA LEU A 141 23.96 25.52 -20.92
C LEU A 141 24.00 24.27 -21.81
N SER A 142 23.55 24.41 -23.06
CA SER A 142 23.52 23.32 -24.04
C SER A 142 24.92 22.81 -24.39
N GLU A 143 25.91 23.72 -24.49
CA GLU A 143 27.27 23.37 -24.80
C GLU A 143 27.95 22.67 -23.63
N ARG A 144 27.75 23.14 -22.38
CA ARG A 144 28.22 22.45 -21.19
C ARG A 144 27.65 21.04 -21.11
N LYS A 145 26.35 20.90 -21.40
CA LYS A 145 25.68 19.59 -21.46
C LYS A 145 26.34 18.66 -22.48
N ASN A 146 26.69 19.17 -23.66
CA ASN A 146 27.40 18.41 -24.69
C ASN A 146 28.79 17.96 -24.23
N ILE A 147 29.53 18.82 -23.51
CA ILE A 147 30.83 18.46 -22.90
C ILE A 147 30.66 17.31 -21.93
N TYR A 148 29.65 17.37 -21.05
CA TYR A 148 29.39 16.30 -20.09
C TYR A 148 28.94 14.99 -20.77
N PHE A 149 28.19 15.05 -21.85
CA PHE A 149 27.86 13.87 -22.66
C PHE A 149 29.07 13.29 -23.39
N ILE A 150 30.00 14.13 -23.86
CA ILE A 150 31.27 13.67 -24.44
C ILE A 150 32.06 12.90 -23.40
N LEU A 151 32.22 13.44 -22.18
CA LEU A 151 32.91 12.78 -21.10
C LEU A 151 32.21 11.47 -20.70
N ALA A 152 30.88 11.49 -20.54
CA ALA A 152 30.10 10.31 -20.22
C ALA A 152 30.27 9.19 -21.24
N THR A 153 30.13 9.52 -22.51
CA THR A 153 30.26 8.55 -23.62
C THR A 153 31.65 7.94 -23.68
N LEU A 154 32.69 8.74 -23.49
CA LEU A 154 34.08 8.28 -23.48
C LEU A 154 34.36 7.40 -22.24
N VAL A 155 33.89 7.79 -21.07
CA VAL A 155 33.99 6.96 -19.84
C VAL A 155 33.27 5.62 -20.00
N GLU A 156 32.12 5.59 -20.67
CA GLU A 156 31.37 4.36 -20.90
C GLU A 156 32.03 3.45 -21.94
N LYS A 157 32.44 4.03 -23.10
CA LYS A 157 32.89 3.23 -24.25
C LYS A 157 34.41 2.99 -24.31
N ARG A 158 35.23 3.84 -23.69
CA ARG A 158 36.69 3.90 -23.86
C ARG A 158 37.46 3.94 -22.54
N THR A 159 36.97 3.31 -21.51
CA THR A 159 37.55 3.32 -20.14
C THR A 159 39.04 2.95 -20.13
N GLU A 160 39.45 1.91 -20.87
CA GLU A 160 40.86 1.46 -20.87
C GLU A 160 41.80 2.46 -21.58
N ASP A 161 41.32 3.09 -22.66
CA ASP A 161 42.10 4.09 -23.37
C ASP A 161 42.27 5.36 -22.50
N LEU A 162 41.25 5.72 -21.71
CA LEU A 162 41.28 6.84 -20.76
C LEU A 162 42.18 6.59 -19.56
N LYS A 163 42.26 5.36 -19.08
CA LYS A 163 43.17 4.99 -17.97
C LYS A 163 44.64 5.24 -18.34
N ALA A 164 45.00 5.12 -19.60
CA ALA A 164 46.34 5.42 -20.11
C ALA A 164 46.75 6.90 -19.95
N MET A 165 45.80 7.81 -19.92
CA MET A 165 46.05 9.25 -19.70
C MET A 165 46.44 9.57 -18.25
N GLY A 166 46.15 8.70 -17.31
CA GLY A 166 46.51 8.84 -15.91
C GLY A 166 45.90 10.04 -15.20
N PRO A 167 46.62 10.72 -14.29
CA PRO A 167 46.12 11.84 -13.50
C PRO A 167 45.66 13.05 -14.33
N ASN A 168 46.21 13.22 -15.52
CA ASN A 168 45.86 14.35 -16.38
C ASN A 168 44.39 14.30 -16.84
N PHE A 169 43.87 13.08 -17.06
CA PHE A 169 42.44 12.90 -17.38
C PHE A 169 41.56 13.27 -16.16
N ILE A 170 41.93 12.79 -15.00
CA ILE A 170 41.19 13.05 -13.74
C ILE A 170 41.16 14.54 -13.45
N TYR A 171 42.31 15.22 -13.54
CA TYR A 171 42.40 16.65 -13.35
C TYR A 171 41.59 17.43 -14.38
N GLY A 172 41.60 17.03 -15.65
CA GLY A 172 40.77 17.61 -16.68
C GLY A 172 39.25 17.45 -16.41
N VAL A 173 38.84 16.32 -15.88
CA VAL A 173 37.44 16.14 -15.48
C VAL A 173 37.08 17.04 -14.29
N ILE A 174 37.92 17.10 -13.23
CA ILE A 174 37.71 17.96 -12.06
C ILE A 174 37.55 19.43 -12.50
N THR A 175 38.46 19.96 -13.29
CA THR A 175 38.38 21.35 -13.76
C THR A 175 37.19 21.63 -14.68
N THR A 176 36.73 20.63 -15.39
CA THR A 176 35.57 20.75 -16.29
C THR A 176 34.24 20.81 -15.55
N ILE A 177 34.13 20.05 -14.44
CA ILE A 177 32.86 19.99 -13.65
C ILE A 177 32.79 21.08 -12.57
N ASP A 178 33.93 21.63 -12.17
CA ASP A 178 33.99 22.65 -11.12
C ASP A 178 33.16 23.89 -11.48
N GLY A 179 32.32 24.34 -10.56
CA GLY A 179 31.49 25.55 -10.70
C GLY A 179 30.22 25.41 -11.55
N GLU A 180 29.78 24.20 -11.91
CA GLU A 180 28.46 24.05 -12.55
C GLU A 180 27.35 24.45 -11.58
N ARG A 181 26.31 25.16 -12.06
CA ARG A 181 25.21 25.70 -11.23
C ARG A 181 23.84 25.33 -11.73
N ASP A 182 23.73 24.87 -12.97
CA ASP A 182 22.42 24.52 -13.53
C ASP A 182 21.96 23.14 -13.00
N PRO A 183 20.76 23.04 -12.40
CA PRO A 183 20.28 21.81 -11.81
C PRO A 183 20.14 20.64 -12.82
N ARG A 184 19.86 20.92 -14.07
CA ARG A 184 19.74 19.91 -15.14
C ARG A 184 21.10 19.29 -15.47
N ASN A 185 22.15 20.09 -15.51
CA ASN A 185 23.51 19.63 -15.72
C ASN A 185 24.05 18.92 -14.49
N LEU A 186 23.74 19.42 -13.29
CA LEU A 186 24.08 18.75 -12.03
C LEU A 186 23.45 17.35 -11.93
N MET A 187 22.18 17.18 -12.33
CA MET A 187 21.53 15.86 -12.40
C MET A 187 22.28 14.88 -13.32
N LEU A 188 22.76 15.38 -14.45
CA LEU A 188 23.56 14.59 -15.38
C LEU A 188 24.91 14.21 -14.76
N LEU A 189 25.65 15.20 -14.22
CA LEU A 189 26.95 14.99 -13.58
C LEU A 189 26.88 14.01 -12.42
N PHE A 190 25.92 14.19 -11.49
CA PHE A 190 25.74 13.31 -10.35
C PHE A 190 25.32 11.88 -10.74
N SER A 191 24.84 11.68 -11.95
CA SER A 191 24.58 10.34 -12.48
C SER A 191 25.85 9.66 -13.04
N ILE A 192 26.81 10.44 -13.56
CA ILE A 192 28.05 9.97 -14.20
C ILE A 192 29.14 9.74 -13.16
N LEU A 193 29.32 10.69 -12.24
CA LEU A 193 30.47 10.74 -11.32
C LEU A 193 30.66 9.49 -10.45
N PRO A 194 29.61 8.84 -9.89
CA PRO A 194 29.82 7.62 -9.11
C PRO A 194 30.43 6.46 -9.93
N HIS A 195 30.05 6.36 -11.20
CA HIS A 195 30.64 5.36 -12.09
C HIS A 195 32.08 5.71 -12.44
N PHE A 196 32.34 6.96 -12.76
CA PHE A 196 33.67 7.49 -13.04
C PHE A 196 34.65 7.20 -11.89
N MET A 197 34.30 7.58 -10.65
CA MET A 197 35.17 7.41 -9.49
C MET A 197 35.44 5.95 -9.12
N LYS A 198 34.58 5.04 -9.50
CA LYS A 198 34.80 3.58 -9.32
C LYS A 198 35.73 2.99 -10.37
N GLN A 199 35.76 3.56 -11.57
CA GLN A 199 36.57 3.07 -12.67
C GLN A 199 38.00 3.63 -12.69
N PHE A 200 38.19 4.85 -12.17
CA PHE A 200 39.44 5.58 -12.19
C PHE A 200 39.96 5.82 -10.78
N SER A 201 41.20 5.39 -10.50
CA SER A 201 41.87 5.69 -9.22
C SER A 201 42.24 7.16 -9.15
N LEU A 202 41.66 7.89 -8.22
CA LEU A 202 41.88 9.34 -8.06
C LEU A 202 43.26 9.69 -7.55
N GLY A 203 43.92 8.80 -6.76
CA GLY A 203 45.25 9.02 -6.20
C GLY A 203 45.36 10.29 -5.36
N HIS A 204 46.29 11.19 -5.71
CA HIS A 204 46.50 12.46 -5.01
C HIS A 204 45.42 13.53 -5.30
N LEU A 205 44.54 13.29 -6.27
CA LEU A 205 43.43 14.19 -6.63
C LEU A 205 42.11 13.82 -5.89
N THR A 206 42.17 12.96 -4.88
CA THR A 206 40.99 12.52 -4.14
C THR A 206 40.33 13.66 -3.37
N GLU A 207 41.14 14.51 -2.72
CA GLU A 207 40.65 15.66 -1.97
C GLU A 207 39.99 16.67 -2.89
N GLU A 208 40.66 17.05 -3.99
CA GLU A 208 40.13 18.02 -4.94
C GLU A 208 38.80 17.56 -5.58
N MET A 209 38.71 16.26 -5.93
CA MET A 209 37.49 15.70 -6.47
C MET A 209 36.38 15.77 -5.40
N PHE A 210 36.69 15.43 -4.16
CA PHE A 210 35.71 15.48 -3.07
C PHE A 210 35.25 16.92 -2.83
N GLU A 211 36.16 17.92 -2.76
CA GLU A 211 35.80 19.32 -2.51
C GLU A 211 34.88 19.88 -3.59
N VAL A 212 35.13 19.59 -4.86
CA VAL A 212 34.28 20.06 -5.97
C VAL A 212 32.87 19.48 -5.88
N ILE A 213 32.70 18.26 -5.38
CA ILE A 213 31.38 17.65 -5.17
C ILE A 213 30.74 18.13 -3.85
N ALA A 214 31.55 18.25 -2.79
CA ALA A 214 31.07 18.59 -1.46
C ALA A 214 30.51 20.02 -1.34
N CYS A 215 30.94 20.94 -2.23
CA CYS A 215 30.41 22.30 -2.28
C CYS A 215 28.89 22.37 -2.52
N TYR A 216 28.29 21.31 -3.06
CA TYR A 216 26.84 21.22 -3.27
C TYR A 216 26.08 20.64 -2.05
N PHE A 217 26.77 20.22 -1.02
CA PHE A 217 26.15 19.59 0.17
C PHE A 217 26.12 20.53 1.39
N PRO A 218 24.97 20.71 2.07
CA PRO A 218 23.64 20.20 1.73
C PRO A 218 23.03 20.97 0.54
N VAL A 219 22.19 20.31 -0.23
CA VAL A 219 21.55 20.95 -1.38
C VAL A 219 20.64 22.08 -0.93
N ASP A 220 20.98 23.31 -1.35
CA ASP A 220 20.15 24.50 -1.15
C ASP A 220 19.64 24.95 -2.54
N PHE A 221 18.47 24.45 -2.89
CA PHE A 221 17.87 24.71 -4.20
C PHE A 221 16.37 24.93 -4.06
N ASN A 222 15.92 26.12 -4.50
CA ASN A 222 14.51 26.45 -4.60
C ASN A 222 14.09 26.47 -6.07
N PRO A 223 13.22 25.57 -6.53
CA PRO A 223 12.76 25.54 -7.92
C PRO A 223 11.96 26.80 -8.22
N SER A 224 12.52 27.70 -9.05
CA SER A 224 11.86 28.93 -9.47
C SER A 224 11.12 28.82 -10.81
N GLY A 225 10.92 27.62 -11.35
CA GLY A 225 10.32 27.41 -12.66
C GLY A 225 9.68 26.05 -12.86
N THR A 226 9.05 25.89 -14.02
CA THR A 226 8.28 24.71 -14.46
C THR A 226 9.13 23.50 -14.88
N GLU A 227 10.41 23.43 -14.58
CA GLU A 227 11.38 22.54 -15.21
C GLU A 227 11.62 21.18 -14.53
N GLY A 228 10.76 20.76 -13.62
CA GLY A 228 10.69 19.36 -13.21
C GLY A 228 11.79 18.80 -12.30
N VAL A 229 12.88 19.55 -12.00
CA VAL A 229 13.93 19.11 -11.07
C VAL A 229 13.64 19.65 -9.68
N THR A 230 13.56 18.73 -8.71
CA THR A 230 13.35 19.10 -7.30
C THR A 230 14.66 19.13 -6.52
N ARG A 231 14.64 19.79 -5.36
CA ARG A 231 15.75 19.76 -4.40
C ARG A 231 16.08 18.33 -3.98
N ASP A 232 15.06 17.53 -3.75
CA ASP A 232 15.22 16.16 -3.25
C ASP A 232 15.80 15.23 -4.34
N ASP A 233 15.47 15.46 -5.63
CA ASP A 233 16.10 14.74 -6.75
C ASP A 233 17.61 15.00 -6.80
N LEU A 234 18.03 16.26 -6.62
CA LEU A 234 19.45 16.62 -6.59
C LEU A 234 20.17 16.00 -5.39
N ALA A 235 19.55 16.04 -4.20
CA ALA A 235 20.13 15.45 -2.98
C ALA A 235 20.28 13.94 -3.09
N GLU A 236 19.29 13.27 -3.69
CA GLU A 236 19.34 11.82 -3.91
C GLU A 236 20.46 11.40 -4.88
N LYS A 237 20.72 12.22 -5.92
CA LYS A 237 21.79 11.98 -6.89
C LYS A 237 23.17 12.38 -6.38
N LEU A 238 23.27 13.40 -5.51
CA LEU A 238 24.53 13.86 -4.93
C LEU A 238 25.08 12.85 -3.92
N ALA A 239 24.23 12.27 -3.07
CA ALA A 239 24.67 11.36 -2.01
C ALA A 239 25.55 10.18 -2.51
N PRO A 240 25.24 9.47 -3.60
CA PRO A 240 26.11 8.45 -4.18
C PRO A 240 27.48 8.97 -4.65
N CYS A 241 27.58 10.25 -5.01
CA CYS A 241 28.86 10.83 -5.40
C CYS A 241 29.78 11.03 -4.20
N LEU A 242 29.25 11.56 -3.07
CA LEU A 242 30.00 11.80 -1.85
C LEU A 242 30.46 10.53 -1.14
N CYS A 243 29.84 9.40 -1.43
CA CYS A 243 30.24 8.10 -0.87
C CYS A 243 30.59 7.07 -1.95
N ALA A 244 31.10 7.49 -3.11
CA ALA A 244 31.35 6.60 -4.23
C ALA A 244 32.49 5.59 -3.98
N ILE A 245 33.53 6.00 -3.25
CA ILE A 245 34.76 5.24 -2.99
C ILE A 245 35.15 5.31 -1.51
N PRO A 246 35.84 4.27 -0.99
CA PRO A 246 36.27 4.20 0.43
C PRO A 246 37.17 5.36 0.85
N GLU A 247 38.02 5.85 -0.04
CA GLU A 247 38.96 6.92 0.21
C GLU A 247 38.29 8.25 0.58
N PHE A 248 37.03 8.43 0.21
CA PHE A 248 36.26 9.61 0.60
C PHE A 248 35.87 9.63 2.08
N ALA A 249 36.05 8.52 2.81
CA ALA A 249 35.72 8.46 4.22
C ALA A 249 36.39 9.56 5.06
N GLU A 250 37.67 9.83 4.77
CA GLU A 250 38.48 10.83 5.50
C GLU A 250 37.89 12.24 5.43
N PHE A 251 37.26 12.59 4.34
CA PHE A 251 36.67 13.91 4.08
C PHE A 251 35.16 13.92 4.39
N CYS A 252 34.46 12.84 4.02
CA CYS A 252 33.02 12.77 4.13
C CYS A 252 32.54 12.61 5.59
N MET A 253 33.25 11.86 6.44
CA MET A 253 32.87 11.70 7.84
C MET A 253 32.90 13.01 8.63
N PRO A 254 33.98 13.85 8.55
CA PRO A 254 33.96 15.17 9.15
C PRO A 254 32.86 16.07 8.62
N LEU A 255 32.59 16.06 7.30
CA LEU A 255 31.51 16.82 6.68
C LEU A 255 30.14 16.43 7.26
N ILE A 256 29.85 15.14 7.37
CA ILE A 256 28.60 14.63 7.96
C ILE A 256 28.47 15.12 9.41
N ILE A 257 29.52 15.00 10.22
CA ILE A 257 29.51 15.40 11.63
C ILE A 257 29.27 16.90 11.74
N ASP A 258 29.95 17.73 10.94
CA ASP A 258 29.76 19.19 10.91
C ASP A 258 28.29 19.56 10.59
N LYS A 259 27.71 18.96 9.56
CA LYS A 259 26.32 19.23 9.16
C LYS A 259 25.29 18.71 10.18
N LEU A 260 25.59 17.65 10.89
CA LEU A 260 24.76 17.18 12.02
C LEU A 260 24.78 18.15 13.21
N PHE A 261 25.88 18.89 13.41
CA PHE A 261 25.94 19.98 14.41
C PHE A 261 25.14 21.23 14.02
N SER A 262 24.83 21.43 12.74
CA SER A 262 24.10 22.59 12.26
C SER A 262 22.67 22.65 12.82
N ASN A 263 22.05 23.84 12.79
CA ASN A 263 20.64 24.02 13.20
C ASN A 263 19.65 23.74 12.04
N LEU A 264 20.14 23.47 10.84
CA LEU A 264 19.31 23.25 9.67
C LEU A 264 18.79 21.81 9.65
N ARG A 265 17.49 21.64 9.85
CA ARG A 265 16.82 20.32 9.87
C ARG A 265 17.09 19.50 8.60
N VAL A 266 17.03 20.17 7.45
CA VAL A 266 17.24 19.53 6.14
C VAL A 266 18.66 19.01 6.02
N ALA A 267 19.67 19.80 6.40
CA ALA A 267 21.07 19.39 6.39
C ALA A 267 21.33 18.16 7.29
N LYS A 268 20.66 18.08 8.44
CA LYS A 268 20.72 16.91 9.31
C LYS A 268 20.15 15.65 8.65
N LEU A 269 18.98 15.76 8.03
CA LEU A 269 18.35 14.62 7.35
C LEU A 269 19.19 14.12 6.17
N ASP A 270 19.74 15.04 5.37
CA ASP A 270 20.63 14.69 4.26
C ASP A 270 21.89 13.99 4.77
N SER A 271 22.48 14.50 5.86
CA SER A 271 23.68 13.91 6.47
C SER A 271 23.41 12.52 7.03
N LEU A 272 22.25 12.28 7.65
CA LEU A 272 21.84 10.96 8.14
C LEU A 272 21.60 9.98 6.98
N SER A 273 21.03 10.45 5.87
CA SER A 273 20.86 9.65 4.66
C SER A 273 22.21 9.30 4.03
N LEU A 274 23.12 10.28 3.94
CA LEU A 274 24.48 10.08 3.43
C LEU A 274 25.27 9.11 4.32
N LEU A 275 25.18 9.25 5.65
CA LEU A 275 25.82 8.35 6.61
C LEU A 275 25.32 6.92 6.43
N HIS A 276 24.01 6.72 6.38
CA HIS A 276 23.38 5.40 6.19
C HIS A 276 23.90 4.68 4.93
N ARG A 277 24.11 5.41 3.84
CA ARG A 277 24.65 4.88 2.58
C ARG A 277 26.18 4.70 2.63
N GLY A 278 26.88 5.70 3.11
CA GLY A 278 28.33 5.80 3.07
C GLY A 278 29.06 4.79 3.95
N VAL A 279 28.55 4.51 5.14
CA VAL A 279 29.23 3.59 6.09
C VAL A 279 29.52 2.22 5.50
N LYS A 280 28.66 1.69 4.64
CA LYS A 280 28.85 0.40 3.98
C LYS A 280 30.00 0.42 2.98
N ILE A 281 30.26 1.56 2.37
CA ILE A 281 31.32 1.74 1.37
C ILE A 281 32.64 2.06 2.07
N PHE A 282 32.60 2.89 3.09
CA PHE A 282 33.77 3.32 3.85
C PHE A 282 34.38 2.19 4.68
N GLY A 283 33.55 1.22 5.13
CA GLY A 283 33.99 0.12 5.96
C GLY A 283 34.49 0.54 7.34
N VAL A 284 34.89 -0.43 8.14
CA VAL A 284 35.33 -0.17 9.53
C VAL A 284 36.49 0.83 9.59
N ASN A 285 37.48 0.68 8.70
CA ASN A 285 38.69 1.52 8.73
C ASN A 285 38.39 3.00 8.46
N GLY A 286 37.43 3.30 7.62
CA GLY A 286 37.03 4.67 7.30
C GLY A 286 36.21 5.35 8.40
N ILE A 287 35.55 4.58 9.28
CA ILE A 287 34.64 5.16 10.27
C ILE A 287 35.12 5.07 11.72
N LYS A 288 35.99 4.11 12.07
CA LYS A 288 36.41 3.81 13.45
C LYS A 288 36.93 5.02 14.25
N ASN A 289 37.66 5.91 13.58
CA ASN A 289 38.27 7.09 14.23
C ASN A 289 37.24 8.18 14.55
N HIS A 290 36.07 8.15 13.91
CA HIS A 290 35.03 9.18 14.04
C HIS A 290 33.85 8.74 14.93
N LEU A 291 33.84 7.49 15.42
CA LEU A 291 32.72 6.91 16.16
C LEU A 291 32.32 7.70 17.40
N THR A 292 33.27 8.21 18.16
CA THR A 292 33.00 8.97 19.41
C THR A 292 32.33 10.32 19.12
N GLU A 293 32.84 11.05 18.13
CA GLU A 293 32.30 12.34 17.73
C GLU A 293 30.92 12.14 17.09
N LEU A 294 30.80 11.17 16.18
CA LEU A 294 29.55 10.81 15.56
C LEU A 294 28.45 10.48 16.58
N TRP A 295 28.80 9.65 17.58
CA TRP A 295 27.87 9.32 18.65
C TRP A 295 27.42 10.55 19.44
N SER A 296 28.32 11.47 19.75
CA SER A 296 28.01 12.67 20.50
C SER A 296 26.94 13.54 19.83
N VAL A 297 26.91 13.53 18.50
CA VAL A 297 25.93 14.27 17.71
C VAL A 297 24.61 13.50 17.57
N LEU A 298 24.67 12.21 17.25
CA LEU A 298 23.49 11.37 17.09
C LEU A 298 22.68 11.26 18.40
N LYS A 299 23.37 11.19 19.54
CA LYS A 299 22.74 11.15 20.87
C LYS A 299 21.81 12.33 21.10
N LYS A 300 22.17 13.55 20.66
CA LYS A 300 21.37 14.77 20.84
C LYS A 300 20.02 14.70 20.10
N GLU A 301 19.97 14.01 18.98
CA GLU A 301 18.74 13.85 18.19
C GLU A 301 17.89 12.67 18.70
N ILE A 302 18.52 11.64 19.26
CA ILE A 302 17.84 10.41 19.69
C ILE A 302 17.27 10.51 21.09
N VAL A 303 18.10 10.95 22.07
CA VAL A 303 17.73 10.82 23.49
C VAL A 303 16.73 11.86 23.97
N PRO A 304 16.69 13.14 23.51
CA PRO A 304 15.51 13.96 23.74
C PRO A 304 14.33 13.55 22.86
N GLY A 305 14.60 13.15 21.61
CA GLY A 305 13.60 12.63 20.67
C GLY A 305 12.48 13.61 20.30
N GLY A 306 12.78 14.89 20.25
CA GLY A 306 11.79 15.95 19.99
C GLY A 306 11.20 15.91 18.58
N ASP A 307 12.03 15.66 17.57
CA ASP A 307 11.61 15.46 16.19
C ASP A 307 11.61 13.96 15.85
N SER A 308 10.44 13.42 15.58
CA SER A 308 10.28 11.98 15.32
C SER A 308 10.98 11.51 14.05
N GLU A 309 11.08 12.35 13.02
CA GLU A 309 11.72 12.00 11.75
C GLU A 309 13.24 11.98 11.90
N LEU A 310 13.82 13.02 12.51
CA LEU A 310 15.25 13.08 12.83
C LEU A 310 15.67 11.94 13.76
N LYS A 311 14.87 11.65 14.78
CA LYS A 311 15.13 10.52 15.68
C LYS A 311 15.18 9.21 14.93
N ASN A 312 14.19 8.92 14.11
CA ASN A 312 14.13 7.66 13.36
C ASN A 312 15.26 7.54 12.34
N ALA A 313 15.63 8.63 11.68
CA ALA A 313 16.77 8.66 10.77
C ALA A 313 18.10 8.44 11.52
N SER A 314 18.27 9.05 12.69
CA SER A 314 19.44 8.86 13.55
C SER A 314 19.56 7.43 14.09
N LEU A 315 18.44 6.81 14.50
CA LEU A 315 18.41 5.41 14.92
C LEU A 315 18.81 4.47 13.77
N LYS A 316 18.31 4.70 12.56
CA LYS A 316 18.72 3.93 11.37
C LYS A 316 20.21 4.10 11.06
N ALA A 317 20.74 5.30 11.23
CA ALA A 317 22.16 5.56 11.04
C ALA A 317 23.02 4.81 12.07
N VAL A 318 22.63 4.81 13.35
CA VAL A 318 23.30 4.02 14.39
C VAL A 318 23.27 2.53 14.05
N MET A 319 22.15 1.98 13.63
CA MET A 319 22.04 0.58 13.22
C MET A 319 23.02 0.26 12.07
N SER A 320 23.09 1.15 11.07
CA SER A 320 23.99 0.94 9.93
C SER A 320 25.47 1.01 10.33
N VAL A 321 25.82 1.89 11.24
CA VAL A 321 27.18 1.97 11.79
C VAL A 321 27.54 0.69 12.53
N ILE A 322 26.66 0.21 13.44
CA ILE A 322 26.90 -1.04 14.21
C ILE A 322 26.98 -2.24 13.26
N ASP A 323 26.13 -2.32 12.24
CA ASP A 323 26.16 -3.40 11.24
C ASP A 323 27.53 -3.47 10.55
N VAL A 324 28.09 -2.35 10.15
CA VAL A 324 29.40 -2.30 9.48
C VAL A 324 30.55 -2.62 10.44
N ILE A 325 30.56 -2.00 11.64
CA ILE A 325 31.64 -2.25 12.61
C ILE A 325 31.58 -3.64 13.26
N SER A 326 30.49 -4.38 13.11
CA SER A 326 30.35 -5.74 13.62
C SER A 326 31.39 -6.72 13.04
N SER A 327 31.99 -6.39 11.91
CA SER A 327 33.11 -7.16 11.33
C SER A 327 34.39 -7.04 12.17
N ASP A 328 34.58 -6.03 13.03
CA ASP A 328 35.61 -5.92 14.04
C ASP A 328 34.98 -5.96 15.44
N VAL A 329 35.01 -7.14 16.06
CA VAL A 329 34.35 -7.43 17.33
C VAL A 329 34.75 -6.44 18.42
N LYS A 330 36.03 -6.09 18.54
CA LYS A 330 36.53 -5.18 19.58
C LYS A 330 36.04 -3.75 19.40
N VAL A 331 36.04 -3.26 18.18
CA VAL A 331 35.53 -1.90 17.86
C VAL A 331 34.02 -1.83 18.12
N CYS A 332 33.29 -2.87 17.74
CA CYS A 332 31.85 -2.98 17.96
C CYS A 332 31.49 -3.01 19.45
N GLU A 333 32.13 -3.90 20.23
CA GLU A 333 31.93 -4.00 21.68
C GLU A 333 32.21 -2.66 22.38
N ASN A 334 33.31 -2.03 22.10
CA ASN A 334 33.67 -0.73 22.71
C ASN A 334 32.68 0.37 22.36
N PHE A 335 32.18 0.39 21.13
CA PHE A 335 31.21 1.40 20.71
C PHE A 335 29.86 1.20 21.39
N ILE A 336 29.39 -0.06 21.47
CA ILE A 336 28.14 -0.39 22.15
C ILE A 336 28.26 -0.09 23.66
N ASP A 337 29.35 -0.43 24.30
CA ASP A 337 29.60 -0.11 25.72
C ASP A 337 29.61 1.39 25.96
N HIS A 338 30.15 2.17 25.04
CA HIS A 338 30.09 3.63 25.12
C HIS A 338 28.64 4.14 25.02
N ILE A 339 27.84 3.65 24.06
CA ILE A 339 26.41 3.97 23.95
C ILE A 339 25.65 3.61 25.23
N ILE A 340 25.85 2.39 25.73
CA ILE A 340 25.22 1.89 26.95
C ILE A 340 25.57 2.78 28.14
N THR A 341 26.83 3.08 28.34
CA THR A 341 27.31 3.87 29.48
C THR A 341 26.71 5.28 29.48
N ASP A 342 26.61 5.86 28.34
CA ASP A 342 26.10 7.23 28.15
C ASP A 342 24.59 7.37 28.42
N VAL A 343 23.78 6.33 28.21
CA VAL A 343 22.33 6.37 28.40
C VAL A 343 21.88 5.61 29.66
N LYS A 344 22.78 4.92 30.32
CA LYS A 344 22.51 4.11 31.53
C LYS A 344 21.79 4.89 32.62
N SER A 345 22.16 6.13 32.88
CA SER A 345 21.50 6.99 33.85
C SER A 345 20.02 7.27 33.56
N SER A 346 19.66 7.36 32.26
CA SER A 346 18.30 7.59 31.82
C SER A 346 17.41 6.32 31.92
N LEU A 347 18.04 5.15 32.05
CA LEU A 347 17.35 3.86 32.18
C LEU A 347 17.08 3.45 33.63
N TYR A 348 17.60 4.14 34.63
CA TYR A 348 17.43 3.79 36.04
C TYR A 348 16.04 4.05 36.63
N ASP A 349 15.24 4.90 35.99
CA ASP A 349 13.88 5.15 36.42
C ASP A 349 12.92 5.31 35.21
N VAL A 350 11.90 4.48 35.16
CA VAL A 350 10.85 4.46 34.12
C VAL A 350 10.07 5.78 34.04
N GLN A 351 10.06 6.58 35.09
CA GLN A 351 9.36 7.88 35.14
C GLN A 351 10.16 9.02 34.49
N LEU A 352 11.43 8.83 34.17
CA LEU A 352 12.24 9.83 33.49
C LEU A 352 11.75 10.03 32.05
N SER A 353 11.65 11.27 31.62
CA SER A 353 11.26 11.61 30.26
C SER A 353 12.18 11.00 29.19
N LEU A 354 13.44 10.79 29.54
CA LEU A 354 14.46 10.19 28.68
C LEU A 354 14.44 8.65 28.67
N PHE A 355 13.68 8.01 29.56
CA PHE A 355 13.61 6.55 29.62
C PHE A 355 13.17 5.94 28.29
N LYS A 356 12.04 6.40 27.77
CA LYS A 356 11.48 5.85 26.52
C LYS A 356 12.41 6.00 25.31
N PRO A 357 12.98 7.19 25.01
CA PRO A 357 13.96 7.32 23.92
C PRO A 357 15.19 6.44 24.10
N SER A 358 15.65 6.28 25.35
CA SER A 358 16.81 5.44 25.65
C SER A 358 16.52 3.95 25.46
N VAL A 359 15.32 3.49 25.81
CA VAL A 359 14.85 2.12 25.52
C VAL A 359 14.75 1.89 24.01
N GLU A 360 14.14 2.79 23.26
CA GLU A 360 14.03 2.69 21.79
C GLU A 360 15.42 2.61 21.12
N LEU A 361 16.38 3.37 21.62
CA LEU A 361 17.77 3.25 21.16
C LEU A 361 18.35 1.87 21.44
N GLN A 362 18.19 1.35 22.66
CA GLN A 362 18.70 0.03 23.02
C GLN A 362 18.00 -1.11 22.23
N GLU A 363 16.71 -0.98 21.94
CA GLU A 363 15.99 -1.89 21.07
C GLU A 363 16.62 -1.91 19.66
N CYS A 364 16.90 -0.73 19.09
CA CYS A 364 17.58 -0.62 17.79
C CYS A 364 18.98 -1.24 17.79
N VAL A 365 19.78 -1.00 18.83
CA VAL A 365 21.12 -1.61 18.99
C VAL A 365 21.02 -3.14 19.07
N ALA A 366 20.08 -3.65 19.87
CA ALA A 366 19.87 -5.08 20.04
C ALA A 366 19.37 -5.78 18.77
N MET A 367 18.66 -5.06 17.89
CA MET A 367 18.13 -5.63 16.62
C MET A 367 19.21 -5.89 15.56
N VAL A 368 20.39 -5.29 15.65
CA VAL A 368 21.39 -5.36 14.57
C VAL A 368 22.00 -6.76 14.44
N ASN A 369 22.52 -7.30 15.52
CA ASN A 369 23.15 -8.63 15.52
C ASN A 369 23.08 -9.31 16.89
N LYS A 370 23.50 -10.57 16.94
CA LYS A 370 23.43 -11.43 18.13
C LYS A 370 24.29 -10.90 19.28
N GLU A 371 25.49 -10.47 19.00
CA GLU A 371 26.47 -9.97 19.97
C GLU A 371 25.98 -8.69 20.65
N SER A 372 25.51 -7.73 19.86
CA SER A 372 24.89 -6.48 20.34
C SER A 372 23.67 -6.76 21.22
N CYS A 373 22.85 -7.72 20.81
CA CYS A 373 21.70 -8.12 21.59
C CYS A 373 22.09 -8.65 22.97
N ILE A 374 23.13 -9.50 23.05
CA ILE A 374 23.64 -10.03 24.34
C ILE A 374 24.10 -8.90 25.27
N GLN A 375 24.90 -7.95 24.75
CA GLN A 375 25.39 -6.83 25.56
C GLN A 375 24.24 -6.00 26.14
N VAL A 376 23.25 -5.67 25.30
CA VAL A 376 22.09 -4.87 25.73
C VAL A 376 21.23 -5.66 26.74
N LEU A 377 20.98 -6.95 26.52
CA LEU A 377 20.16 -7.77 27.43
C LEU A 377 20.80 -7.90 28.82
N LYS A 378 22.12 -8.03 28.92
CA LYS A 378 22.87 -8.05 30.19
C LYS A 378 22.62 -6.81 31.05
N LEU A 379 22.32 -5.67 30.43
CA LEU A 379 21.98 -4.44 31.15
C LEU A 379 20.47 -4.32 31.41
N ILE A 380 19.66 -4.45 30.37
CA ILE A 380 18.23 -4.06 30.40
C ILE A 380 17.41 -4.99 31.27
N VAL A 381 17.64 -6.33 31.20
CA VAL A 381 16.83 -7.30 31.92
C VAL A 381 16.95 -7.14 33.44
N PRO A 382 18.17 -7.08 34.01
CA PRO A 382 18.31 -6.85 35.46
C PRO A 382 17.77 -5.49 35.91
N LEU A 383 17.95 -4.43 35.09
CA LEU A 383 17.41 -3.10 35.40
C LEU A 383 15.88 -3.10 35.45
N CYS A 384 15.22 -3.71 34.45
CA CYS A 384 13.77 -3.78 34.42
C CYS A 384 13.21 -4.62 35.60
N LEU A 385 13.81 -5.76 35.90
CA LEU A 385 13.39 -6.61 37.03
C LEU A 385 13.61 -5.91 38.38
N GLY A 386 14.74 -5.23 38.55
CA GLY A 386 15.06 -4.47 39.77
C GLY A 386 14.08 -3.30 39.98
N GLN A 387 13.78 -2.55 38.93
CA GLN A 387 12.77 -1.47 39.02
C GLN A 387 11.38 -2.01 39.26
N TYR A 388 11.01 -3.12 38.63
CA TYR A 388 9.69 -3.72 38.79
C TYR A 388 9.37 -4.08 40.24
N SER A 389 10.34 -4.62 40.95
CA SER A 389 10.19 -4.97 42.38
C SER A 389 10.00 -3.75 43.30
N THR A 390 10.48 -2.58 42.91
CA THR A 390 10.41 -1.36 43.72
C THR A 390 9.22 -0.46 43.39
N LYS A 391 8.63 -0.60 42.19
CA LYS A 391 7.52 0.26 41.73
C LYS A 391 6.16 -0.23 42.23
N THR A 392 5.36 0.70 42.73
CA THR A 392 3.97 0.46 43.18
C THR A 392 2.95 0.88 42.10
N SER A 393 3.31 1.81 41.22
CA SER A 393 2.44 2.30 40.13
C SER A 393 2.19 1.22 39.11
N THR A 394 0.91 0.97 38.79
CA THR A 394 0.52 0.02 37.74
C THR A 394 0.94 0.46 36.33
N THR A 395 0.94 1.76 36.05
CA THR A 395 1.39 2.32 34.77
C THR A 395 2.87 2.07 34.56
N ASP A 396 3.70 2.24 35.57
CA ASP A 396 5.14 1.99 35.50
C ASP A 396 5.43 0.50 35.26
N LYS A 397 4.71 -0.36 36.00
CA LYS A 397 4.78 -1.83 35.81
C LYS A 397 4.44 -2.26 34.37
N ILE A 398 3.40 -1.67 33.79
CA ILE A 398 2.99 -1.94 32.41
C ILE A 398 4.09 -1.54 31.42
N ILE A 399 4.71 -0.38 31.60
CA ILE A 399 5.82 0.08 30.75
C ILE A 399 7.00 -0.89 30.84
N LEU A 400 7.38 -1.31 32.05
CA LEU A 400 8.49 -2.23 32.26
C LEU A 400 8.23 -3.61 31.65
N ILE A 401 7.01 -4.17 31.82
CA ILE A 401 6.64 -5.44 31.17
C ILE A 401 6.64 -5.32 29.66
N LYS A 402 6.14 -4.20 29.10
CA LYS A 402 6.21 -3.95 27.65
C LYS A 402 7.65 -3.91 27.14
N THR A 403 8.53 -3.24 27.88
CA THR A 403 9.97 -3.17 27.57
C THR A 403 10.58 -4.57 27.58
N LEU A 404 10.36 -5.34 28.63
CA LEU A 404 10.84 -6.73 28.71
C LEU A 404 10.32 -7.58 27.55
N ASN A 405 9.04 -7.48 27.21
CA ASN A 405 8.46 -8.22 26.09
C ASN A 405 9.14 -7.88 24.75
N ASN A 406 9.45 -6.60 24.51
CA ASN A 406 10.13 -6.19 23.28
C ASN A 406 11.53 -6.80 23.19
N PHE A 407 12.31 -6.75 24.27
CA PHE A 407 13.65 -7.33 24.27
C PHE A 407 13.63 -8.86 24.20
N ILE A 408 12.69 -9.53 24.85
CA ILE A 408 12.50 -10.98 24.71
C ILE A 408 12.17 -11.33 23.26
N LYS A 409 11.32 -10.51 22.59
CA LYS A 409 11.00 -10.69 21.17
C LYS A 409 12.25 -10.60 20.31
N ILE A 410 13.06 -9.55 20.50
CA ILE A 410 14.32 -9.37 19.77
C ILE A 410 15.26 -10.57 19.98
N ALA A 411 15.38 -11.05 21.23
CA ALA A 411 16.16 -12.23 21.53
C ALA A 411 15.64 -13.50 20.80
N CYS A 412 14.31 -13.67 20.76
CA CYS A 412 13.69 -14.77 20.03
C CYS A 412 13.93 -14.67 18.52
N ASP A 413 13.84 -13.45 17.95
CA ASP A 413 14.07 -13.19 16.53
C ASP A 413 15.54 -13.52 16.12
N HIS A 414 16.51 -13.33 17.03
CA HIS A 414 17.91 -13.78 16.86
C HIS A 414 18.14 -15.28 17.10
N GLY A 415 17.11 -16.04 17.48
CA GLY A 415 17.20 -17.47 17.72
C GLY A 415 17.95 -17.87 19.00
N PHE A 416 17.96 -16.99 20.01
CA PHE A 416 18.57 -17.34 21.31
C PHE A 416 17.82 -18.46 22.01
N THR A 417 18.58 -19.32 22.66
CA THR A 417 18.08 -20.31 23.61
C THR A 417 18.47 -19.88 25.03
N ILE A 418 17.79 -20.43 26.03
CA ILE A 418 18.13 -20.19 27.46
C ILE A 418 19.60 -20.51 27.76
N LYS A 419 20.21 -21.39 27.00
CA LYS A 419 21.61 -21.82 27.17
C LYS A 419 22.61 -20.78 26.63
N ASP A 420 22.22 -19.93 25.71
CA ASP A 420 23.13 -18.99 25.05
C ASP A 420 23.47 -17.77 25.92
N VAL A 421 22.63 -17.47 26.92
CA VAL A 421 22.83 -16.34 27.82
C VAL A 421 22.53 -16.76 29.26
N PRO A 422 23.41 -17.56 29.90
CA PRO A 422 23.16 -18.11 31.25
C PRO A 422 23.08 -17.00 32.34
N GLU A 423 23.62 -15.83 32.08
CA GLU A 423 23.61 -14.69 33.00
C GLU A 423 22.26 -13.93 33.04
N LEU A 424 21.38 -14.19 32.10
CA LEU A 424 20.04 -13.63 32.09
C LEU A 424 19.14 -14.40 33.05
N ALA A 425 18.43 -13.68 33.90
CA ALA A 425 17.46 -14.23 34.83
C ALA A 425 16.18 -14.74 34.13
N TRP A 426 16.32 -15.61 33.13
CA TRP A 426 15.19 -16.17 32.37
C TRP A 426 14.16 -16.88 33.26
N THR A 427 14.62 -17.44 34.39
CA THR A 427 13.74 -18.09 35.36
C THR A 427 12.93 -17.09 36.18
N ASP A 428 13.44 -15.87 36.38
CA ASP A 428 12.75 -14.85 37.19
C ASP A 428 11.59 -14.22 36.39
N ILE A 429 11.72 -14.09 35.09
CA ILE A 429 10.67 -13.52 34.24
C ILE A 429 9.39 -14.39 34.24
N PRO A 430 9.43 -15.71 33.99
CA PRO A 430 8.25 -16.58 34.14
C PRO A 430 7.60 -16.50 35.52
N ASN A 431 8.36 -16.49 36.63
CA ASN A 431 7.85 -16.37 37.96
C ASN A 431 7.17 -15.02 38.22
N LEU A 432 7.76 -13.93 37.72
CA LEU A 432 7.15 -12.61 37.79
C LEU A 432 5.83 -12.58 37.02
N TYR A 433 5.76 -13.18 35.85
CA TYR A 433 4.53 -13.25 35.07
C TYR A 433 3.44 -14.09 35.74
N LEU A 434 3.77 -15.22 36.33
CA LEU A 434 2.85 -16.05 37.09
C LEU A 434 2.24 -15.29 38.27
N ASN A 435 3.05 -14.56 39.02
CA ASN A 435 2.60 -13.79 40.18
C ASN A 435 1.63 -12.67 39.77
N GLU A 436 1.97 -11.95 38.70
CA GLU A 436 1.16 -10.80 38.27
C GLU A 436 -0.12 -11.22 37.51
N LEU A 437 -0.17 -12.40 36.91
CA LEU A 437 -1.42 -12.93 36.32
C LEU A 437 -2.48 -13.16 37.39
N SER A 438 -2.07 -13.36 38.65
CA SER A 438 -2.96 -13.50 39.81
C SER A 438 -3.55 -12.18 40.30
N THR A 439 -3.06 -11.04 39.80
CA THR A 439 -3.58 -9.71 40.17
C THR A 439 -4.86 -9.38 39.40
N LYS A 440 -5.69 -8.45 39.92
CA LYS A 440 -6.95 -8.03 39.26
C LYS A 440 -6.77 -6.94 38.20
N ASN A 441 -5.53 -6.64 37.77
CA ASN A 441 -5.28 -5.59 36.77
C ASN A 441 -5.31 -6.16 35.33
N MET A 442 -6.37 -5.85 34.61
CA MET A 442 -6.62 -6.38 33.25
C MET A 442 -5.57 -5.92 32.22
N GLU A 443 -5.12 -4.67 32.30
CA GLU A 443 -4.16 -4.14 31.33
C GLU A 443 -2.79 -4.82 31.50
N LEU A 444 -2.37 -5.03 32.75
CA LEU A 444 -1.14 -5.75 33.07
C LEU A 444 -1.23 -7.22 32.62
N GLN A 445 -2.35 -7.91 32.92
CA GLN A 445 -2.60 -9.27 32.47
C GLN A 445 -2.53 -9.39 30.95
N SER A 446 -3.08 -8.41 30.20
CA SER A 446 -3.02 -8.38 28.74
C SER A 446 -1.58 -8.32 28.23
N LYS A 447 -0.72 -7.49 28.81
CA LYS A 447 0.69 -7.38 28.41
C LYS A 447 1.49 -8.65 28.75
N ILE A 448 1.19 -9.29 29.87
CA ILE A 448 1.83 -10.56 30.26
C ILE A 448 1.43 -11.69 29.30
N LEU A 449 0.15 -11.81 28.96
CA LEU A 449 -0.32 -12.82 27.99
C LEU A 449 0.31 -12.64 26.62
N LEU A 450 0.53 -11.39 26.17
CA LEU A 450 1.28 -11.12 24.95
C LEU A 450 2.74 -11.58 25.08
N GLY A 451 3.40 -11.33 26.21
CA GLY A 451 4.76 -11.79 26.48
C GLY A 451 4.90 -13.31 26.52
N LEU A 452 3.91 -13.99 27.10
CA LEU A 452 3.85 -15.46 27.12
C LEU A 452 3.81 -16.07 25.71
N LYS A 453 3.10 -15.45 24.78
CA LYS A 453 3.08 -15.91 23.37
C LYS A 453 4.46 -15.83 22.72
N ILE A 454 5.26 -14.83 23.10
CA ILE A 454 6.61 -14.64 22.54
C ILE A 454 7.54 -15.71 23.12
N GLN A 455 7.56 -15.91 24.44
CA GLN A 455 8.51 -16.79 25.10
C GLN A 455 8.06 -18.27 25.26
N LYS A 456 6.98 -18.65 24.62
CA LYS A 456 6.37 -20.00 24.75
C LYS A 456 7.33 -21.17 24.53
N ALA A 457 8.27 -21.01 23.58
CA ALA A 457 9.27 -22.06 23.26
C ALA A 457 10.40 -22.15 24.29
N TYR A 458 10.56 -21.15 25.15
CA TYR A 458 11.66 -21.07 26.13
C TYR A 458 11.22 -21.45 27.55
N LEU A 459 9.93 -21.70 27.76
CA LEU A 459 9.39 -22.12 29.07
C LEU A 459 9.66 -23.59 29.32
N ASN A 460 10.07 -23.91 30.53
CA ASN A 460 10.17 -25.31 31.00
C ASN A 460 8.76 -25.89 31.26
N GLU A 461 8.67 -27.21 31.34
CA GLU A 461 7.41 -27.94 31.54
C GLU A 461 6.66 -27.48 32.79
N THR A 462 7.35 -27.30 33.89
CA THR A 462 6.75 -26.88 35.18
C THR A 462 6.10 -25.51 35.08
N HIS A 463 6.77 -24.55 34.44
CA HIS A 463 6.20 -23.23 34.23
C HIS A 463 5.04 -23.26 33.24
N ARG A 464 5.10 -24.07 32.16
CA ARG A 464 3.97 -24.23 31.24
C ARG A 464 2.69 -24.72 31.93
N ILE A 465 2.81 -25.77 32.75
CA ILE A 465 1.65 -26.31 33.51
C ILE A 465 1.05 -25.24 34.42
N LEU A 466 1.88 -24.51 35.17
CA LEU A 466 1.41 -23.40 36.01
C LEU A 466 0.72 -22.29 35.22
N PHE A 467 1.22 -21.95 34.04
CA PHE A 467 0.56 -20.98 33.16
C PHE A 467 -0.76 -21.51 32.62
N TYR A 468 -0.86 -22.78 32.25
CA TYR A 468 -2.14 -23.36 31.82
C TYR A 468 -3.20 -23.22 32.89
N ASP A 469 -2.86 -23.52 34.16
CA ASP A 469 -3.77 -23.35 35.27
C ASP A 469 -4.24 -21.90 35.43
N LYS A 470 -3.32 -20.96 35.40
CA LYS A 470 -3.64 -19.53 35.51
C LYS A 470 -4.46 -19.00 34.34
N ILE A 471 -4.18 -19.43 33.12
CA ILE A 471 -4.95 -19.07 31.94
C ILE A 471 -6.38 -19.62 32.06
N CYS A 472 -6.55 -20.86 32.54
CA CYS A 472 -7.87 -21.44 32.77
C CYS A 472 -8.67 -20.65 33.80
N ASP A 473 -8.05 -20.22 34.91
CA ASP A 473 -8.69 -19.39 35.93
C ASP A 473 -9.18 -18.06 35.36
N LEU A 474 -8.37 -17.44 34.49
CA LEU A 474 -8.69 -16.15 33.85
C LEU A 474 -9.81 -16.24 32.81
N ILE A 475 -9.95 -17.37 32.12
CA ILE A 475 -11.02 -17.57 31.12
C ILE A 475 -12.41 -17.47 31.77
N GLY A 476 -12.56 -17.86 33.04
CA GLY A 476 -13.79 -17.74 33.79
C GLY A 476 -14.21 -16.32 34.17
N ILE A 477 -13.34 -15.33 33.96
CA ILE A 477 -13.60 -13.92 34.26
C ILE A 477 -14.21 -13.23 33.03
N ASN A 478 -15.35 -12.54 33.18
CA ASN A 478 -16.15 -11.93 32.09
C ASN A 478 -15.53 -10.68 31.42
N TYR A 479 -14.25 -10.68 31.05
CA TYR A 479 -13.61 -9.58 30.38
C TYR A 479 -13.18 -9.96 28.94
N ASN A 480 -13.82 -9.36 27.93
CA ASN A 480 -13.65 -9.73 26.52
C ASN A 480 -12.20 -9.69 26.03
N GLU A 481 -11.42 -8.67 26.40
CA GLU A 481 -10.05 -8.49 25.89
C GLU A 481 -9.07 -9.53 26.48
N VAL A 482 -9.07 -9.71 27.80
CA VAL A 482 -8.22 -10.71 28.47
C VAL A 482 -8.58 -12.12 28.05
N LYS A 483 -9.89 -12.43 27.94
CA LYS A 483 -10.40 -13.71 27.46
C LYS A 483 -9.88 -14.06 26.07
N THR A 484 -9.93 -13.11 25.14
CA THR A 484 -9.42 -13.28 23.77
C THR A 484 -7.92 -13.57 23.75
N LEU A 485 -7.14 -12.91 24.59
CA LEU A 485 -5.72 -13.14 24.74
C LEU A 485 -5.41 -14.49 25.37
N CYS A 486 -6.18 -14.93 26.36
CA CYS A 486 -6.08 -16.28 26.93
C CYS A 486 -6.29 -17.36 25.87
N HIS A 487 -7.36 -17.24 25.06
CA HIS A 487 -7.64 -18.15 23.96
C HIS A 487 -6.48 -18.18 22.95
N SER A 488 -5.99 -17.03 22.56
CA SER A 488 -4.86 -16.93 21.60
C SER A 488 -3.55 -17.47 22.17
N SER A 489 -3.36 -17.39 23.48
CA SER A 489 -2.19 -17.97 24.18
C SER A 489 -2.29 -19.48 24.21
N LEU A 490 -3.45 -20.06 24.56
CA LEU A 490 -3.69 -21.51 24.52
C LEU A 490 -3.48 -22.07 23.11
N LEU A 491 -3.98 -21.40 22.06
CA LEU A 491 -3.73 -21.80 20.69
C LEU A 491 -2.22 -21.79 20.36
N SER A 492 -1.51 -20.79 20.83
CA SER A 492 -0.06 -20.69 20.67
C SER A 492 0.70 -21.83 21.32
N PHE A 493 0.26 -22.31 22.49
CA PHE A 493 0.81 -23.49 23.14
C PHE A 493 0.36 -24.79 22.46
N ALA A 494 -0.89 -24.88 22.01
CA ALA A 494 -1.43 -26.03 21.30
C ALA A 494 -0.65 -26.37 20.02
N THR A 495 -0.11 -25.34 19.34
CA THR A 495 0.73 -25.55 18.14
C THR A 495 2.08 -26.20 18.46
N LEU A 496 2.68 -25.93 19.63
CA LEU A 496 4.00 -26.45 20.02
C LEU A 496 3.89 -27.70 20.91
N TYR A 497 2.92 -27.74 21.82
CA TYR A 497 2.76 -28.76 22.85
C TYR A 497 1.36 -29.40 22.82
N PRO A 498 0.96 -30.04 21.69
CA PRO A 498 -0.39 -30.57 21.53
C PRO A 498 -0.77 -31.64 22.58
N HIS A 499 0.19 -32.46 23.02
CA HIS A 499 -0.08 -33.50 24.03
C HIS A 499 -0.41 -32.92 25.42
N GLU A 500 0.31 -31.88 25.85
CA GLU A 500 0.05 -31.22 27.13
C GLU A 500 -1.35 -30.56 27.11
N ILE A 501 -1.70 -29.92 26.00
CA ILE A 501 -3.03 -29.28 25.84
C ILE A 501 -4.16 -30.34 25.74
N SER A 502 -3.93 -31.50 25.08
CA SER A 502 -4.91 -32.58 25.06
C SER A 502 -5.19 -33.10 26.46
N THR A 503 -4.16 -33.25 27.31
CA THR A 503 -4.32 -33.64 28.73
C THR A 503 -5.13 -32.59 29.50
N LEU A 504 -4.79 -31.32 29.35
CA LEU A 504 -5.51 -30.20 29.96
C LEU A 504 -6.99 -30.15 29.55
N ILE A 505 -7.30 -30.42 28.25
CA ILE A 505 -8.67 -30.49 27.75
C ILE A 505 -9.44 -31.60 28.44
N LYS A 506 -8.86 -32.79 28.55
CA LYS A 506 -9.48 -33.95 29.20
C LYS A 506 -9.74 -33.72 30.69
N GLU A 507 -8.86 -32.96 31.37
CA GLU A 507 -9.02 -32.71 32.80
C GLU A 507 -10.00 -31.56 33.12
N LYS A 508 -9.93 -30.45 32.38
CA LYS A 508 -10.63 -29.20 32.74
C LYS A 508 -11.78 -28.82 31.82
N PHE A 509 -11.77 -29.25 30.57
CA PHE A 509 -12.70 -28.77 29.53
C PHE A 509 -13.65 -29.83 28.98
N GLN A 510 -13.83 -30.95 29.71
CA GLN A 510 -14.88 -31.91 29.38
C GLN A 510 -16.28 -31.28 29.50
N LEU A 511 -17.11 -31.55 28.51
CA LEU A 511 -18.50 -31.11 28.44
C LEU A 511 -19.38 -32.14 29.10
N ASN A 512 -19.84 -31.87 30.33
CA ASN A 512 -20.72 -32.77 31.09
C ASN A 512 -22.18 -32.32 30.96
N ALA A 513 -23.08 -33.22 30.65
CA ALA A 513 -24.51 -32.94 30.50
C ALA A 513 -25.19 -32.44 31.80
N ASP A 514 -24.59 -32.70 32.94
CA ASP A 514 -25.16 -32.37 34.28
C ASP A 514 -24.72 -30.99 34.82
N GLU A 515 -23.87 -30.24 34.14
CA GLU A 515 -23.46 -28.91 34.60
C GLU A 515 -24.59 -27.88 34.38
N LYS A 516 -25.21 -27.45 35.48
CA LYS A 516 -26.34 -26.50 35.53
C LYS A 516 -25.98 -25.05 35.17
N LYS A 517 -24.69 -24.72 34.94
CA LYS A 517 -24.24 -23.36 34.57
C LYS A 517 -23.91 -23.25 33.09
N THR A 518 -24.86 -22.73 32.32
CA THR A 518 -24.72 -22.48 30.88
C THR A 518 -23.49 -21.65 30.53
N GLU A 519 -23.15 -20.63 31.32
CA GLU A 519 -21.99 -19.78 31.12
C GLU A 519 -20.65 -20.52 31.15
N ILE A 520 -20.51 -21.54 31.98
CA ILE A 520 -19.28 -22.34 32.05
C ILE A 520 -19.15 -23.22 30.80
N GLN A 521 -20.25 -23.83 30.35
CA GLN A 521 -20.24 -24.67 29.16
C GLN A 521 -19.96 -23.86 27.90
N THR A 522 -20.53 -22.66 27.76
CA THR A 522 -20.24 -21.76 26.64
C THR A 522 -18.77 -21.34 26.63
N CYS A 523 -18.18 -21.05 27.79
CA CYS A 523 -16.73 -20.76 27.87
C CYS A 523 -15.87 -21.96 27.47
N LYS A 524 -16.23 -23.18 27.93
CA LYS A 524 -15.52 -24.40 27.56
C LYS A 524 -15.57 -24.62 26.02
N LEU A 525 -16.74 -24.45 25.39
CA LEU A 525 -16.91 -24.56 23.95
C LEU A 525 -16.02 -23.58 23.18
N GLU A 526 -15.91 -22.35 23.61
CA GLU A 526 -15.04 -21.35 22.93
C GLU A 526 -13.55 -21.72 23.02
N VAL A 527 -13.12 -22.30 24.16
CA VAL A 527 -11.75 -22.83 24.33
C VAL A 527 -11.51 -24.01 23.38
N LEU A 528 -12.43 -24.99 23.37
CA LEU A 528 -12.36 -26.16 22.51
C LEU A 528 -12.29 -25.75 21.01
N ALA A 529 -13.13 -24.81 20.59
CA ALA A 529 -13.10 -24.29 19.24
C ALA A 529 -11.78 -23.59 18.90
N THR A 530 -11.17 -22.91 19.87
CA THR A 530 -9.89 -22.24 19.64
C THR A 530 -8.77 -23.25 19.40
N VAL A 531 -8.68 -24.29 20.22
CA VAL A 531 -7.64 -25.32 20.10
C VAL A 531 -7.88 -26.29 18.91
N ALA A 532 -9.15 -26.43 18.50
CA ALA A 532 -9.53 -27.22 17.32
C ALA A 532 -8.93 -26.68 15.99
N LYS A 533 -8.35 -25.50 15.99
CA LYS A 533 -7.57 -24.97 14.83
C LYS A 533 -6.28 -25.75 14.58
N THR A 534 -5.80 -26.52 15.53
CA THR A 534 -4.64 -27.42 15.34
C THR A 534 -5.12 -28.84 14.98
N TYR A 535 -4.52 -29.44 13.95
CA TYR A 535 -4.95 -30.74 13.41
C TYR A 535 -5.13 -31.85 14.46
N LYS A 536 -4.10 -32.07 15.29
CA LYS A 536 -4.12 -33.14 16.29
C LYS A 536 -5.25 -33.00 17.33
N LEU A 537 -5.52 -31.78 17.78
CA LEU A 537 -6.57 -31.49 18.75
C LEU A 537 -7.93 -31.34 18.07
N GLY A 538 -7.96 -30.90 16.81
CA GLY A 538 -9.20 -30.77 16.03
C GLY A 538 -9.93 -32.08 15.90
N ILE A 539 -9.25 -33.15 15.54
CA ILE A 539 -9.84 -34.52 15.40
C ILE A 539 -10.45 -34.97 16.74
N GLU A 540 -9.83 -34.63 17.86
CA GLU A 540 -10.30 -35.02 19.19
C GLU A 540 -11.51 -34.18 19.69
N VAL A 541 -11.54 -32.91 19.32
CA VAL A 541 -12.46 -31.93 19.91
C VAL A 541 -13.70 -31.68 19.04
N LEU A 542 -13.57 -31.70 17.69
CA LEU A 542 -14.67 -31.37 16.77
C LEU A 542 -15.91 -32.25 17.01
N PRO A 543 -15.83 -33.59 17.19
CA PRO A 543 -17.00 -34.40 17.46
C PRO A 543 -17.74 -33.97 18.73
N GLN A 544 -17.03 -33.54 19.77
CA GLN A 544 -17.61 -33.06 21.01
C GLN A 544 -18.38 -31.74 20.79
N ILE A 545 -17.86 -30.82 19.98
CA ILE A 545 -18.54 -29.54 19.64
C ILE A 545 -19.80 -29.83 18.82
N VAL A 546 -19.73 -30.77 17.86
CA VAL A 546 -20.86 -31.15 17.00
C VAL A 546 -22.00 -31.75 17.84
N LEU A 547 -21.72 -32.59 18.82
CA LEU A 547 -22.74 -33.14 19.71
C LEU A 547 -23.51 -32.06 20.48
N GLN A 548 -22.87 -30.93 20.81
CA GLN A 548 -23.52 -29.83 21.51
C GLN A 548 -24.47 -29.00 20.66
N THR A 549 -24.44 -29.15 19.31
CA THR A 549 -25.40 -28.46 18.44
C THR A 549 -26.83 -28.94 18.60
N ASN A 550 -27.03 -30.20 18.99
CA ASN A 550 -28.36 -30.85 19.12
C ASN A 550 -28.90 -30.87 20.56
N ILE A 551 -28.35 -30.05 21.44
CA ILE A 551 -28.85 -30.00 22.83
C ILE A 551 -30.09 -29.10 22.96
N THR A 552 -30.98 -29.44 23.87
CA THR A 552 -32.22 -28.70 24.18
C THR A 552 -31.97 -27.28 24.66
N ASN A 553 -30.82 -27.01 25.28
CA ASN A 553 -30.42 -25.65 25.68
C ASN A 553 -30.02 -24.81 24.49
N THR A 554 -30.82 -23.80 24.17
CA THR A 554 -30.64 -22.91 22.99
C THR A 554 -29.34 -22.10 23.03
N ASP A 555 -28.88 -21.68 24.21
CA ASP A 555 -27.66 -20.85 24.33
C ASP A 555 -26.39 -21.67 24.07
N ILE A 556 -26.35 -22.89 24.55
CA ILE A 556 -25.23 -23.81 24.32
C ILE A 556 -25.18 -24.20 22.83
N SER A 557 -26.33 -24.57 22.28
CA SER A 557 -26.46 -24.91 20.86
C SER A 557 -26.06 -23.72 19.98
N PHE A 558 -26.51 -22.50 20.30
CA PHE A 558 -26.10 -21.27 19.56
C PHE A 558 -24.59 -21.03 19.64
N THR A 559 -23.99 -21.21 20.82
CA THR A 559 -22.53 -21.04 20.99
C THR A 559 -21.76 -22.12 20.24
N ALA A 560 -22.19 -23.36 20.25
CA ALA A 560 -21.58 -24.46 19.48
C ALA A 560 -21.62 -24.17 17.99
N LEU A 561 -22.75 -23.73 17.44
CA LEU A 561 -22.90 -23.32 16.04
C LEU A 561 -22.03 -22.12 15.69
N THR A 562 -21.96 -21.12 16.59
CA THR A 562 -21.07 -19.96 16.38
C THR A 562 -19.61 -20.38 16.32
N CYS A 563 -19.19 -21.30 17.17
CA CYS A 563 -17.84 -21.86 17.20
C CYS A 563 -17.52 -22.63 15.91
N LEU A 564 -18.43 -23.50 15.46
CA LEU A 564 -18.29 -24.24 14.19
C LEU A 564 -18.25 -23.30 13.00
N HIS A 565 -19.13 -22.29 12.95
CA HIS A 565 -19.12 -21.30 11.87
C HIS A 565 -17.76 -20.57 11.78
N ARG A 566 -17.21 -20.14 12.92
CA ARG A 566 -15.88 -19.49 12.95
C ARG A 566 -14.77 -20.44 12.47
N LEU A 567 -14.81 -21.71 12.82
CA LEU A 567 -13.83 -22.71 12.38
C LEU A 567 -13.92 -22.94 10.87
N VAL A 568 -15.12 -23.17 10.35
CA VAL A 568 -15.36 -23.44 8.93
C VAL A 568 -15.06 -22.21 8.04
N ALA A 569 -15.27 -20.99 8.57
CA ALA A 569 -15.01 -19.74 7.85
C ALA A 569 -13.53 -19.27 7.89
N THR A 570 -12.66 -19.93 8.69
CA THR A 570 -11.26 -19.51 8.83
C THR A 570 -10.40 -20.13 7.74
N GLU A 571 -9.77 -19.31 6.88
CA GLU A 571 -8.94 -19.77 5.74
C GLU A 571 -7.55 -20.32 6.15
N ASN A 572 -7.03 -19.98 7.32
CA ASN A 572 -5.65 -20.30 7.75
C ASN A 572 -5.58 -21.47 8.75
N ILE A 573 -6.30 -22.55 8.49
CA ILE A 573 -6.20 -23.79 9.29
C ILE A 573 -5.38 -24.81 8.50
N ASN A 574 -4.41 -25.47 9.18
CA ASN A 574 -3.45 -26.40 8.57
C ASN A 574 -4.05 -27.77 8.14
N TYR A 575 -5.37 -27.92 8.15
CA TYR A 575 -6.08 -29.11 7.71
C TYR A 575 -7.49 -28.76 7.24
N ASP A 576 -8.10 -29.64 6.46
CA ASP A 576 -9.43 -29.43 5.91
C ASP A 576 -10.50 -29.77 6.94
N VAL A 577 -10.89 -28.74 7.73
CA VAL A 577 -11.94 -28.84 8.76
C VAL A 577 -13.30 -29.20 8.11
N GLN A 578 -13.57 -28.62 6.94
CA GLN A 578 -14.84 -28.78 6.25
C GLN A 578 -15.02 -30.25 5.82
N HIS A 579 -13.98 -30.83 5.24
CA HIS A 579 -14.00 -32.23 4.79
C HIS A 579 -14.09 -33.20 5.95
N TYR A 580 -13.38 -32.93 7.06
CA TYR A 580 -13.48 -33.73 8.28
C TYR A 580 -14.89 -33.68 8.88
N LEU A 581 -15.51 -32.52 8.98
CA LEU A 581 -16.87 -32.36 9.49
C LEU A 581 -17.92 -33.04 8.60
N TYR A 582 -17.70 -33.08 7.28
CA TYR A 582 -18.61 -33.76 6.34
C TYR A 582 -18.51 -35.30 6.47
N ASN A 583 -17.29 -35.85 6.36
CA ASN A 583 -17.06 -37.29 6.25
C ASN A 583 -17.15 -38.02 7.61
N GLU A 584 -16.49 -37.46 8.64
CA GLU A 584 -16.35 -38.13 9.91
C GLU A 584 -17.47 -37.76 10.90
N CYS A 585 -17.94 -36.52 10.88
CA CYS A 585 -18.95 -36.03 11.80
C CYS A 585 -20.37 -36.03 11.23
N ASN A 586 -20.56 -36.26 9.94
CA ASN A 586 -21.86 -36.19 9.22
C ASN A 586 -22.69 -34.93 9.57
N ILE A 587 -22.02 -33.79 9.67
CA ILE A 587 -22.58 -32.54 10.20
C ILE A 587 -23.82 -32.06 9.44
N ILE A 588 -23.86 -32.22 8.09
CA ILE A 588 -25.00 -31.78 7.27
C ILE A 588 -26.26 -32.54 7.71
N GLU A 589 -26.15 -33.82 7.95
CA GLU A 589 -27.30 -34.65 8.40
C GLU A 589 -27.76 -34.22 9.81
N ILE A 590 -26.84 -34.01 10.72
CA ILE A 590 -27.16 -33.51 12.07
C ILE A 590 -27.88 -32.17 11.99
N LEU A 591 -27.36 -31.23 11.20
CA LEU A 591 -27.93 -29.89 11.10
C LEU A 591 -29.30 -29.86 10.38
N THR A 592 -29.53 -30.75 9.41
CA THR A 592 -30.83 -30.85 8.72
C THR A 592 -31.90 -31.54 9.53
N THR A 593 -31.55 -32.36 10.53
CA THR A 593 -32.53 -33.03 11.44
C THR A 593 -32.92 -32.15 12.64
N LEU A 594 -32.28 -30.96 12.80
CA LEU A 594 -32.64 -30.05 13.89
C LEU A 594 -34.02 -29.42 13.66
N ASN A 595 -34.93 -29.59 14.64
CA ASN A 595 -36.26 -28.95 14.56
C ASN A 595 -36.14 -27.47 14.99
N ILE A 596 -36.02 -26.57 14.03
CA ILE A 596 -35.75 -25.14 14.25
C ILE A 596 -36.89 -24.29 13.71
N ASN A 597 -37.31 -23.30 14.51
CA ASN A 597 -38.32 -22.33 14.07
C ASN A 597 -37.72 -21.31 13.09
N PRO A 598 -38.49 -20.79 12.11
CA PRO A 598 -38.02 -19.80 11.13
C PRO A 598 -37.49 -18.51 11.75
N THR A 599 -37.87 -18.16 12.97
CA THR A 599 -37.48 -16.96 13.71
C THR A 599 -36.25 -17.17 14.60
N ASP A 600 -35.73 -18.40 14.66
CA ASP A 600 -34.59 -18.74 15.52
C ASP A 600 -33.29 -18.17 14.96
N GLN A 601 -32.50 -17.49 15.79
CA GLN A 601 -31.19 -16.92 15.43
C GLN A 601 -30.16 -17.98 15.00
N ARG A 602 -30.37 -19.25 15.37
CA ARG A 602 -29.51 -20.37 14.98
C ARG A 602 -29.63 -20.71 13.49
N LEU A 603 -30.79 -20.40 12.86
CA LEU A 603 -31.03 -20.73 11.46
C LEU A 603 -29.97 -20.14 10.53
N ASP A 604 -29.62 -18.87 10.67
CA ASP A 604 -28.63 -18.21 9.81
C ASP A 604 -27.23 -18.84 9.95
N LEU A 605 -26.86 -19.27 11.18
CA LEU A 605 -25.57 -19.95 11.41
C LEU A 605 -25.56 -21.34 10.71
N ILE A 606 -26.64 -22.09 10.83
CA ILE A 606 -26.77 -23.43 10.22
C ILE A 606 -26.69 -23.31 8.71
N LEU A 607 -27.45 -22.37 8.12
CA LEU A 607 -27.43 -22.07 6.70
C LEU A 607 -26.01 -21.80 6.21
N ASN A 608 -25.27 -20.98 6.93
CA ASN A 608 -23.89 -20.59 6.57
C ASN A 608 -22.90 -21.74 6.72
N ILE A 609 -23.00 -22.54 7.79
CA ILE A 609 -22.13 -23.71 8.01
C ILE A 609 -22.31 -24.72 6.87
N CYS A 610 -23.56 -25.10 6.59
CA CYS A 610 -23.87 -26.06 5.51
C CYS A 610 -23.34 -25.58 4.15
N ARG A 611 -23.52 -24.30 3.83
CA ARG A 611 -23.02 -23.72 2.58
C ARG A 611 -21.50 -23.78 2.48
N LEU A 612 -20.77 -23.37 3.54
CA LEU A 612 -19.31 -23.37 3.53
C LEU A 612 -18.74 -24.79 3.41
N ILE A 613 -19.37 -25.78 4.05
CA ILE A 613 -18.93 -27.17 3.95
C ILE A 613 -19.16 -27.69 2.53
N VAL A 614 -20.36 -27.52 1.98
CA VAL A 614 -20.67 -28.04 0.62
C VAL A 614 -19.80 -27.38 -0.45
N ARG A 615 -19.42 -26.12 -0.25
CA ARG A 615 -18.51 -25.40 -1.15
C ARG A 615 -17.14 -26.09 -1.28
N SER A 616 -16.63 -26.68 -0.21
CA SER A 616 -15.31 -27.35 -0.22
C SER A 616 -15.32 -28.75 -0.81
N LEU A 617 -16.50 -29.37 -0.96
CA LEU A 617 -16.64 -30.74 -1.44
C LEU A 617 -16.22 -30.91 -2.92
N THR A 618 -15.83 -32.11 -3.27
CA THR A 618 -15.56 -32.55 -4.66
C THR A 618 -16.87 -32.61 -5.47
N LEU A 619 -16.76 -32.70 -6.79
CA LEU A 619 -17.90 -32.79 -7.69
C LEU A 619 -18.79 -34.01 -7.38
N GLU A 620 -18.17 -35.16 -7.14
CA GLU A 620 -18.86 -36.43 -6.83
C GLU A 620 -19.60 -36.36 -5.50
N GLU A 621 -18.97 -35.80 -4.47
CA GLU A 621 -19.61 -35.59 -3.16
C GLU A 621 -20.78 -34.60 -3.27
N GLN A 622 -20.63 -33.51 -4.04
CA GLN A 622 -21.72 -32.55 -4.27
C GLN A 622 -22.91 -33.23 -5.00
N GLN A 623 -22.66 -34.11 -5.97
CA GLN A 623 -23.72 -34.88 -6.64
C GLN A 623 -24.42 -35.82 -5.65
N ASN A 624 -23.69 -36.46 -4.74
CA ASN A 624 -24.26 -37.28 -3.70
C ASN A 624 -25.16 -36.48 -2.75
N VAL A 625 -24.74 -35.26 -2.38
CA VAL A 625 -25.55 -34.32 -1.58
C VAL A 625 -26.86 -33.98 -2.34
N VAL A 626 -26.78 -33.68 -3.63
CA VAL A 626 -27.97 -33.38 -4.44
C VAL A 626 -28.91 -34.60 -4.49
N ASN A 627 -28.38 -35.75 -4.79
CA ASN A 627 -29.20 -36.99 -4.87
C ASN A 627 -29.94 -37.30 -3.56
N LYS A 628 -29.29 -37.01 -2.42
CA LYS A 628 -29.87 -37.24 -1.08
C LYS A 628 -30.96 -36.22 -0.70
N TYR A 629 -30.74 -34.91 -0.99
CA TYR A 629 -31.58 -33.83 -0.48
C TYR A 629 -32.55 -33.24 -1.50
N PHE A 630 -32.39 -33.47 -2.81
CA PHE A 630 -33.27 -32.93 -3.85
C PHE A 630 -34.74 -33.42 -3.73
N PRO A 631 -35.03 -34.66 -3.36
CA PRO A 631 -36.42 -35.12 -3.17
C PRO A 631 -37.16 -34.32 -2.13
N VAL A 632 -36.50 -33.91 -1.03
CA VAL A 632 -37.10 -33.13 0.06
C VAL A 632 -37.48 -31.72 -0.42
N LEU A 633 -36.73 -31.11 -1.37
CA LEU A 633 -37.04 -29.81 -1.95
C LEU A 633 -38.28 -29.91 -2.92
N SER A 634 -38.49 -31.03 -3.54
CA SER A 634 -39.61 -31.26 -4.48
C SER A 634 -40.93 -31.63 -3.77
N GLU A 635 -40.85 -32.27 -2.62
CA GLU A 635 -42.00 -32.56 -1.77
C GLU A 635 -42.30 -31.32 -0.91
N GLN A 636 -43.54 -30.87 -0.81
CA GLN A 636 -43.96 -29.67 -0.03
C GLN A 636 -43.78 -29.90 1.48
N ASN A 637 -42.53 -29.93 1.93
CA ASN A 637 -42.15 -30.03 3.30
C ASN A 637 -42.11 -28.65 4.00
N SER A 638 -41.69 -28.57 5.23
CA SER A 638 -41.56 -27.30 5.97
C SER A 638 -40.76 -26.24 5.21
N GLU A 639 -41.18 -24.98 5.28
CA GLU A 639 -40.48 -23.86 4.64
C GLU A 639 -39.01 -23.73 5.12
N VAL A 640 -38.72 -24.17 6.34
CA VAL A 640 -37.37 -24.14 6.91
C VAL A 640 -36.48 -25.20 6.26
N ASP A 641 -37.01 -26.41 6.06
CA ASP A 641 -36.26 -27.49 5.41
C ASP A 641 -35.96 -27.13 3.94
N ALA A 642 -36.92 -26.51 3.24
CA ALA A 642 -36.69 -25.98 1.91
C ALA A 642 -35.59 -24.91 1.89
N ALA A 643 -35.57 -23.99 2.86
CA ALA A 643 -34.53 -22.95 2.96
C ALA A 643 -33.15 -23.54 3.26
N LEU A 644 -33.07 -24.56 4.12
CA LEU A 644 -31.84 -25.29 4.40
C LEU A 644 -31.25 -25.92 3.12
N ILE A 645 -32.09 -26.65 2.38
CA ILE A 645 -31.66 -27.35 1.15
C ILE A 645 -31.27 -26.38 0.06
N MET A 646 -32.05 -25.31 -0.13
CA MET A 646 -31.67 -24.24 -1.07
C MET A 646 -30.28 -23.67 -0.76
N ASN A 647 -29.98 -23.44 0.54
CA ASN A 647 -28.66 -22.93 0.94
C ASN A 647 -27.52 -23.94 0.74
N ILE A 648 -27.81 -25.25 0.95
CA ILE A 648 -26.88 -26.34 0.63
C ILE A 648 -26.56 -26.37 -0.88
N PHE A 649 -27.51 -26.02 -1.75
CA PHE A 649 -27.37 -26.06 -3.19
C PHE A 649 -26.78 -24.76 -3.79
N ILE A 650 -26.69 -23.65 -3.05
CA ILE A 650 -26.05 -22.42 -3.54
C ILE A 650 -24.60 -22.64 -4.01
N PRO A 651 -23.69 -23.32 -3.27
CA PRO A 651 -22.29 -23.47 -3.62
C PRO A 651 -21.99 -24.63 -4.58
N LEU A 652 -22.99 -25.28 -5.18
CA LEU A 652 -22.77 -26.38 -6.11
C LEU A 652 -22.02 -25.93 -7.37
N ARG A 653 -21.17 -26.78 -7.91
CA ARG A 653 -20.47 -26.56 -9.17
C ARG A 653 -21.41 -26.53 -10.34
N GLN A 654 -21.06 -25.88 -11.45
CA GLN A 654 -21.90 -25.75 -12.65
C GLN A 654 -22.22 -27.12 -13.29
N ASN A 655 -21.32 -28.10 -13.15
CA ASN A 655 -21.43 -29.43 -13.74
C ASN A 655 -22.24 -30.43 -12.89
N VAL A 656 -22.76 -30.01 -11.73
CA VAL A 656 -23.66 -30.83 -10.91
C VAL A 656 -25.05 -30.79 -11.53
N ASP A 657 -25.62 -31.96 -11.79
CA ASP A 657 -26.94 -32.06 -12.37
C ASP A 657 -28.05 -31.76 -11.36
N LEU A 658 -28.78 -30.70 -11.62
CA LEU A 658 -29.93 -30.25 -10.87
C LEU A 658 -31.17 -30.37 -11.75
N ALA A 659 -32.05 -31.32 -11.48
CA ALA A 659 -33.29 -31.56 -12.24
C ALA A 659 -34.28 -30.38 -12.07
N ILE A 660 -34.13 -29.33 -12.85
CA ILE A 660 -35.00 -28.15 -12.81
C ILE A 660 -36.27 -28.46 -13.61
N ASN A 661 -37.39 -28.56 -12.91
CA ASN A 661 -38.69 -28.79 -13.51
C ASN A 661 -39.71 -27.68 -13.12
N THR A 662 -40.86 -27.65 -13.80
CA THR A 662 -41.92 -26.64 -13.58
C THR A 662 -42.47 -26.66 -12.16
N ASN A 663 -42.54 -27.80 -11.50
CA ASN A 663 -42.99 -27.91 -10.12
C ASN A 663 -42.03 -27.24 -9.15
N LEU A 664 -40.73 -27.45 -9.34
CA LEU A 664 -39.69 -26.74 -8.55
C LEU A 664 -39.80 -25.24 -8.72
N LEU A 665 -39.92 -24.73 -9.96
CA LEU A 665 -40.05 -23.29 -10.22
C LEU A 665 -41.30 -22.70 -9.54
N GLN A 666 -42.41 -23.44 -9.54
CA GLN A 666 -43.63 -23.00 -8.87
C GLN A 666 -43.52 -22.98 -7.34
N ASN A 667 -42.84 -23.96 -6.77
CA ASN A 667 -42.55 -24.00 -5.33
C ASN A 667 -41.62 -22.83 -4.91
N LEU A 668 -40.55 -22.62 -5.67
CA LEU A 668 -39.61 -21.47 -5.42
C LEU A 668 -40.34 -20.13 -5.52
N TYR A 669 -41.24 -19.97 -6.50
CA TYR A 669 -42.04 -18.79 -6.63
C TYR A 669 -42.93 -18.56 -5.42
N ASN A 670 -43.65 -19.59 -4.96
CA ASN A 670 -44.53 -19.50 -3.81
C ASN A 670 -43.74 -19.11 -2.52
N LEU A 671 -42.55 -19.67 -2.32
CA LEU A 671 -41.69 -19.33 -1.20
C LEU A 671 -41.14 -17.90 -1.31
N ALA A 672 -40.76 -17.45 -2.48
CA ALA A 672 -40.22 -16.12 -2.70
C ALA A 672 -41.25 -15.00 -2.46
N LEU A 673 -42.53 -15.19 -2.80
CA LEU A 673 -43.56 -14.17 -2.73
C LEU A 673 -44.48 -14.30 -1.52
N ASN A 674 -44.88 -15.54 -1.15
CA ASN A 674 -45.93 -15.77 -0.21
C ASN A 674 -45.45 -16.15 1.20
N SER A 675 -44.19 -16.56 1.37
CA SER A 675 -43.67 -16.86 2.71
C SER A 675 -43.75 -15.62 3.63
N GLN A 676 -44.18 -15.85 4.87
CA GLN A 676 -44.24 -14.78 5.87
C GLN A 676 -42.89 -14.42 6.47
N HIS A 677 -41.89 -15.27 6.27
CA HIS A 677 -40.57 -15.13 6.86
C HIS A 677 -39.60 -14.49 5.88
N LEU A 678 -39.07 -13.30 6.23
CA LEU A 678 -38.17 -12.51 5.38
C LEU A 678 -36.89 -13.30 5.00
N ASN A 679 -36.33 -14.06 5.97
CA ASN A 679 -35.10 -14.85 5.76
C ASN A 679 -35.34 -15.94 4.71
N ILE A 680 -36.46 -16.59 4.71
CA ILE A 680 -36.84 -17.66 3.76
C ILE A 680 -36.98 -17.05 2.36
N ARG A 681 -37.71 -15.93 2.24
CA ARG A 681 -37.83 -15.20 0.96
C ARG A 681 -36.47 -14.80 0.40
N LEU A 682 -35.58 -14.28 1.25
CA LEU A 682 -34.24 -13.87 0.86
C LEU A 682 -33.39 -15.04 0.34
N VAL A 683 -33.39 -16.17 1.06
CA VAL A 683 -32.69 -17.40 0.67
C VAL A 683 -33.22 -17.92 -0.67
N THR A 684 -34.53 -17.90 -0.86
CA THR A 684 -35.17 -18.34 -2.09
C THR A 684 -34.77 -17.43 -3.28
N CYS A 685 -34.81 -16.12 -3.10
CA CYS A 685 -34.38 -15.16 -4.15
C CYS A 685 -32.89 -15.35 -4.51
N LYS A 686 -32.03 -15.56 -3.51
CA LYS A 686 -30.60 -15.86 -3.72
C LYS A 686 -30.42 -17.17 -4.51
N PHE A 687 -31.13 -18.20 -4.14
CA PHE A 687 -31.06 -19.51 -4.79
C PHE A 687 -31.52 -19.45 -6.26
N ILE A 688 -32.65 -18.80 -6.54
CA ILE A 688 -33.13 -18.55 -7.90
C ILE A 688 -32.07 -17.80 -8.74
N ALA A 689 -31.50 -16.73 -8.16
CA ALA A 689 -30.48 -15.94 -8.82
C ALA A 689 -29.21 -16.75 -9.13
N VAL A 690 -28.77 -17.62 -8.20
CA VAL A 690 -27.61 -18.50 -8.39
C VAL A 690 -27.84 -19.53 -9.47
N ILE A 691 -29.02 -20.17 -9.48
CA ILE A 691 -29.38 -21.14 -10.53
C ILE A 691 -29.29 -20.46 -11.92
N LEU A 692 -29.97 -19.33 -12.08
CA LEU A 692 -30.00 -18.61 -13.36
C LEU A 692 -28.60 -18.12 -13.79
N ASN A 693 -27.74 -17.77 -12.83
CA ASN A 693 -26.38 -17.40 -13.16
C ASN A 693 -25.51 -18.56 -13.66
N LYS A 694 -25.73 -19.78 -13.15
CA LYS A 694 -24.94 -20.98 -13.48
C LYS A 694 -25.34 -21.66 -14.76
N ILE A 695 -26.64 -21.65 -15.14
CA ILE A 695 -27.14 -22.26 -16.35
C ILE A 695 -26.70 -21.42 -17.56
N ASN A 696 -26.33 -22.06 -18.69
CA ASN A 696 -25.95 -21.32 -19.89
C ASN A 696 -27.15 -20.65 -20.57
N ASP A 697 -26.95 -19.51 -21.23
CA ASP A 697 -28.03 -18.72 -21.86
C ASP A 697 -28.75 -19.48 -23.01
N ASP A 698 -28.03 -20.35 -23.70
CA ASP A 698 -28.55 -21.16 -24.81
C ASP A 698 -29.39 -22.36 -24.34
N ASN A 699 -29.49 -22.61 -23.04
CA ASN A 699 -30.24 -23.75 -22.51
C ASN A 699 -31.73 -23.41 -22.45
N GLU A 700 -32.57 -24.31 -23.02
CA GLU A 700 -34.03 -24.16 -23.00
C GLU A 700 -34.59 -23.98 -21.57
N CYS A 701 -34.01 -24.68 -20.58
CA CYS A 701 -34.39 -24.53 -19.17
C CYS A 701 -34.16 -23.11 -18.65
N PHE A 702 -33.10 -22.42 -19.07
CA PHE A 702 -32.84 -21.04 -18.70
C PHE A 702 -33.92 -20.10 -19.23
N GLN A 703 -34.24 -20.23 -20.53
CA GLN A 703 -35.25 -19.41 -21.20
C GLN A 703 -36.65 -19.64 -20.61
N CYS A 704 -37.01 -20.88 -20.34
CA CYS A 704 -38.28 -21.23 -19.69
C CYS A 704 -38.38 -20.66 -18.28
N ALA A 705 -37.33 -20.83 -17.44
CA ALA A 705 -37.32 -20.31 -16.09
C ALA A 705 -37.37 -18.77 -16.04
N LEU A 706 -36.60 -18.11 -16.91
CA LEU A 706 -36.55 -16.66 -17.02
C LEU A 706 -37.89 -16.07 -17.45
N SER A 707 -38.51 -16.66 -18.48
CA SER A 707 -39.83 -16.26 -18.98
C SER A 707 -40.91 -16.44 -17.90
N TYR A 708 -40.87 -17.55 -17.20
CA TYR A 708 -41.78 -17.86 -16.12
C TYR A 708 -41.73 -16.81 -14.99
N PHE A 709 -40.54 -16.52 -14.49
CA PHE A 709 -40.40 -15.52 -13.43
C PHE A 709 -40.75 -14.09 -13.91
N LYS A 710 -40.39 -13.71 -15.14
CA LYS A 710 -40.79 -12.42 -15.73
C LYS A 710 -42.30 -12.22 -15.79
N GLU A 711 -42.99 -13.21 -16.32
CA GLU A 711 -44.47 -13.15 -16.45
C GLU A 711 -45.14 -12.96 -15.09
N ILE A 712 -44.72 -13.73 -14.12
CA ILE A 712 -45.30 -13.69 -12.79
C ILE A 712 -44.99 -12.37 -12.04
N ILE A 713 -43.75 -11.89 -12.13
CA ILE A 713 -43.38 -10.62 -11.52
C ILE A 713 -44.22 -9.49 -12.13
N ASN A 714 -44.34 -9.44 -13.46
CA ASN A 714 -45.17 -8.44 -14.15
C ASN A 714 -46.65 -8.49 -13.76
N ASN A 715 -47.20 -9.69 -13.62
CA ASN A 715 -48.58 -9.87 -13.18
C ASN A 715 -48.80 -9.34 -11.75
N ASN A 716 -47.85 -9.58 -10.83
CA ASN A 716 -47.95 -9.09 -9.46
C ASN A 716 -47.64 -7.59 -9.29
N LEU A 717 -46.81 -7.01 -10.14
CA LEU A 717 -46.54 -5.57 -10.13
C LEU A 717 -47.68 -4.73 -10.73
N ASN A 718 -48.38 -5.27 -11.71
CA ASN A 718 -49.49 -4.61 -12.44
C ASN A 718 -50.87 -4.85 -11.83
N SER A 719 -51.05 -5.89 -11.02
CA SER A 719 -52.32 -6.14 -10.32
C SER A 719 -52.38 -5.31 -9.03
N ASN A 720 -53.56 -4.76 -8.68
CA ASN A 720 -53.81 -4.13 -7.40
C ASN A 720 -53.75 -5.11 -6.22
N THR A 721 -52.67 -5.85 -6.11
CA THR A 721 -52.41 -6.86 -5.09
C THR A 721 -51.89 -6.19 -3.80
N ASN A 722 -51.75 -6.96 -2.74
CA ASN A 722 -51.20 -6.51 -1.46
C ASN A 722 -49.79 -5.93 -1.65
N ILE A 723 -49.51 -4.74 -1.10
CA ILE A 723 -48.24 -4.02 -1.16
C ILE A 723 -47.06 -4.91 -0.77
N LYS A 724 -47.23 -5.84 0.18
CA LYS A 724 -46.19 -6.78 0.60
C LYS A 724 -45.80 -7.77 -0.52
N ILE A 725 -46.75 -8.20 -1.32
CA ILE A 725 -46.50 -9.10 -2.46
C ILE A 725 -45.79 -8.34 -3.57
N MET A 726 -46.21 -7.09 -3.83
CA MET A 726 -45.53 -6.20 -4.79
C MET A 726 -44.08 -5.93 -4.37
N GLN A 727 -43.82 -5.68 -3.11
CA GLN A 727 -42.47 -5.51 -2.57
C GLN A 727 -41.63 -6.79 -2.74
N ALA A 728 -42.22 -7.96 -2.43
CA ALA A 728 -41.52 -9.24 -2.60
C ALA A 728 -41.21 -9.53 -4.08
N ALA A 729 -42.13 -9.23 -5.00
CA ALA A 729 -41.90 -9.34 -6.45
C ALA A 729 -40.81 -8.39 -6.94
N ALA A 730 -40.79 -7.17 -6.43
CA ALA A 730 -39.74 -6.21 -6.74
C ALA A 730 -38.36 -6.67 -6.19
N SER A 731 -38.32 -7.23 -4.98
CA SER A 731 -37.09 -7.82 -4.43
C SER A 731 -36.59 -9.03 -5.26
N LEU A 732 -37.49 -9.87 -5.73
CA LEU A 732 -37.12 -10.95 -6.65
C LEU A 732 -36.55 -10.40 -7.97
N GLN A 733 -37.15 -9.34 -8.54
CA GLN A 733 -36.65 -8.69 -9.75
C GLN A 733 -35.22 -8.17 -9.59
N ILE A 734 -34.85 -7.57 -8.45
CA ILE A 734 -33.48 -7.14 -8.19
C ILE A 734 -32.50 -8.32 -8.23
N TRP A 735 -32.83 -9.43 -7.58
CA TRP A 735 -31.97 -10.62 -7.57
C TRP A 735 -31.82 -11.26 -8.95
N LEU A 736 -32.91 -11.30 -9.73
CA LEU A 736 -32.84 -11.73 -11.12
C LEU A 736 -31.93 -10.82 -11.95
N THR A 737 -32.13 -9.51 -11.82
CA THR A 737 -31.30 -8.53 -12.51
C THR A 737 -29.83 -8.68 -12.12
N LYS A 738 -29.53 -8.90 -10.85
CA LYS A 738 -28.15 -9.15 -10.39
C LYS A 738 -27.57 -10.41 -11.06
N ALA A 739 -28.32 -11.50 -11.12
CA ALA A 739 -27.86 -12.74 -11.76
C ALA A 739 -27.51 -12.54 -13.23
N ILE A 740 -28.37 -11.84 -13.96
CA ILE A 740 -28.22 -11.55 -15.41
C ILE A 740 -27.03 -10.60 -15.65
N ILE A 741 -26.86 -9.57 -14.83
CA ILE A 741 -25.77 -8.59 -14.95
C ILE A 741 -24.42 -9.25 -14.63
N THR A 742 -24.33 -10.00 -13.53
CA THR A 742 -23.10 -10.67 -13.12
C THR A 742 -22.65 -11.70 -14.15
N LYS A 743 -23.58 -12.43 -14.71
CA LYS A 743 -23.34 -13.37 -15.80
C LYS A 743 -22.94 -12.70 -17.11
N GLY A 744 -23.47 -11.49 -17.38
CA GLY A 744 -23.20 -10.71 -18.59
C GLY A 744 -24.03 -11.15 -19.80
N SER A 745 -25.27 -11.61 -19.58
CA SER A 745 -26.24 -11.96 -20.60
C SER A 745 -26.59 -10.79 -21.52
N SER A 746 -27.14 -11.09 -22.72
CA SER A 746 -27.67 -10.10 -23.68
C SER A 746 -28.80 -9.24 -23.11
N ASP A 747 -29.59 -9.79 -22.18
CA ASP A 747 -30.83 -9.19 -21.67
C ASP A 747 -30.61 -8.15 -20.57
N VAL A 748 -29.37 -7.86 -20.21
CA VAL A 748 -28.99 -6.91 -19.10
C VAL A 748 -29.73 -5.56 -19.21
N GLU A 749 -29.76 -4.96 -20.39
CA GLU A 749 -30.40 -3.64 -20.60
C GLU A 749 -31.92 -3.67 -20.38
N ILE A 750 -32.57 -4.77 -20.71
CA ILE A 750 -34.02 -4.96 -20.50
C ILE A 750 -34.31 -4.96 -18.99
N PHE A 751 -33.58 -5.78 -18.24
CA PHE A 751 -33.74 -5.91 -16.78
C PHE A 751 -33.42 -4.60 -16.02
N LEU A 752 -32.39 -3.87 -16.44
CA LEU A 752 -32.07 -2.57 -15.85
C LEU A 752 -33.15 -1.52 -16.14
N ASN A 753 -33.75 -1.51 -17.34
CA ASN A 753 -34.86 -0.62 -17.67
C ASN A 753 -36.12 -0.97 -16.86
N GLU A 754 -36.43 -2.27 -16.68
CA GLU A 754 -37.54 -2.71 -15.83
C GLU A 754 -37.37 -2.23 -14.39
N LEU A 755 -36.18 -2.37 -13.77
CA LEU A 755 -35.90 -1.84 -12.45
C LEU A 755 -36.03 -0.31 -12.39
N THR A 756 -35.57 0.39 -13.41
CA THR A 756 -35.70 1.84 -13.50
C THR A 756 -37.17 2.29 -13.54
N ASN A 757 -38.04 1.51 -14.18
CA ASN A 757 -39.47 1.75 -14.17
C ASN A 757 -40.12 1.48 -12.80
N ILE A 758 -39.68 0.43 -12.09
CA ILE A 758 -40.13 0.15 -10.73
C ILE A 758 -39.74 1.27 -9.77
N LEU A 759 -38.57 1.90 -9.93
CA LEU A 759 -38.15 3.06 -9.13
C LEU A 759 -39.10 4.25 -9.26
N LYS A 760 -39.83 4.40 -10.41
CA LYS A 760 -40.79 5.46 -10.64
C LYS A 760 -42.14 5.21 -9.95
N HIS A 761 -42.37 4.00 -9.43
CA HIS A 761 -43.64 3.60 -8.82
C HIS A 761 -43.79 4.19 -7.41
N ASP A 762 -44.92 4.87 -7.15
CA ASP A 762 -45.14 5.65 -5.91
C ASP A 762 -45.10 4.79 -4.63
N GLN A 763 -45.57 3.53 -4.66
CA GLN A 763 -45.71 2.70 -3.46
C GLN A 763 -44.52 1.83 -3.16
N ILE A 764 -43.84 1.36 -4.21
CA ILE A 764 -42.72 0.40 -4.08
C ILE A 764 -41.35 0.99 -4.46
N GLY A 765 -41.33 2.15 -5.11
CA GLY A 765 -40.09 2.79 -5.57
C GLY A 765 -39.11 3.09 -4.43
N GLN A 766 -39.59 3.46 -3.25
CA GLN A 766 -38.75 3.70 -2.07
C GLN A 766 -38.12 2.38 -1.57
N HIS A 767 -38.90 1.28 -1.55
CA HIS A 767 -38.41 -0.04 -1.13
C HIS A 767 -37.30 -0.52 -2.05
N ILE A 768 -37.57 -0.48 -3.37
CA ILE A 768 -36.56 -0.92 -4.36
C ILE A 768 -35.30 -0.05 -4.33
N ALA A 769 -35.44 1.26 -4.10
CA ALA A 769 -34.30 2.18 -4.00
C ALA A 769 -33.33 1.80 -2.87
N GLN A 770 -33.85 1.32 -1.74
CA GLN A 770 -33.02 0.84 -0.63
C GLN A 770 -32.32 -0.49 -0.94
N GLU A 771 -32.93 -1.31 -1.80
CA GLU A 771 -32.38 -2.60 -2.19
C GLU A 771 -31.39 -2.51 -3.37
N TYR A 772 -31.24 -1.33 -4.03
CA TYR A 772 -30.30 -1.16 -5.16
C TYR A 772 -28.85 -1.54 -4.81
N LYS A 773 -28.46 -1.43 -3.54
CA LYS A 773 -27.15 -1.94 -3.06
C LYS A 773 -26.92 -3.40 -3.39
N ILE A 774 -27.98 -4.23 -3.50
CA ILE A 774 -27.88 -5.66 -3.84
C ILE A 774 -27.15 -5.83 -5.19
N LEU A 775 -27.38 -4.94 -6.15
CA LEU A 775 -26.82 -5.03 -7.50
C LEU A 775 -25.27 -4.94 -7.50
N THR A 776 -24.69 -4.13 -6.60
CA THR A 776 -23.26 -3.88 -6.57
C THR A 776 -22.55 -4.55 -5.39
N ASN A 777 -23.26 -4.82 -4.31
CA ASN A 777 -22.71 -5.45 -3.12
C ASN A 777 -22.28 -6.90 -3.39
N ARG A 778 -21.11 -7.29 -2.89
CA ARG A 778 -20.60 -8.64 -2.96
C ARG A 778 -21.18 -9.44 -1.79
N TYR A 779 -22.26 -10.14 -2.04
CA TYR A 779 -22.79 -11.11 -1.07
C TYR A 779 -21.95 -12.38 -1.11
N GLU A 780 -21.02 -12.52 -0.20
CA GLU A 780 -20.09 -13.66 -0.08
C GLU A 780 -20.80 -15.02 0.04
N ASP A 781 -22.07 -14.99 0.39
CA ASP A 781 -22.89 -16.17 0.62
C ASP A 781 -23.74 -16.60 -0.59
N SER A 782 -23.69 -15.92 -1.73
CA SER A 782 -24.55 -16.25 -2.89
C SER A 782 -23.83 -16.11 -4.23
N LEU A 783 -24.03 -15.01 -4.95
CA LEU A 783 -23.46 -14.73 -6.26
C LEU A 783 -22.00 -14.27 -6.17
N VAL A 784 -21.09 -15.21 -5.97
CA VAL A 784 -19.64 -15.00 -5.87
C VAL A 784 -18.89 -16.10 -6.64
N GLU A 785 -17.65 -15.80 -7.02
CA GLU A 785 -16.80 -16.76 -7.73
C GLU A 785 -16.53 -18.02 -6.91
N GLU A 786 -16.41 -17.86 -5.58
CA GLU A 786 -16.20 -18.95 -4.63
C GLU A 786 -17.36 -19.96 -4.59
N ASN A 787 -18.55 -19.57 -5.01
CA ASN A 787 -19.72 -20.44 -5.19
C ASN A 787 -19.87 -20.92 -6.63
N PHE A 788 -18.81 -20.83 -7.43
CA PHE A 788 -18.77 -21.23 -8.85
C PHE A 788 -19.75 -20.47 -9.75
N CYS A 789 -20.08 -19.22 -9.40
CA CYS A 789 -20.92 -18.36 -10.21
C CYS A 789 -20.11 -17.62 -11.29
N ASN A 790 -20.77 -17.29 -12.39
CA ASN A 790 -20.21 -16.48 -13.47
C ASN A 790 -20.23 -15.01 -13.05
N ILE A 791 -19.05 -14.38 -12.85
CA ILE A 791 -18.94 -12.98 -12.43
C ILE A 791 -18.11 -12.20 -13.46
N LYS A 792 -18.76 -11.31 -14.21
CA LYS A 792 -18.08 -10.39 -15.13
C LYS A 792 -17.48 -9.22 -14.38
N ILE A 793 -16.22 -8.90 -14.62
CA ILE A 793 -15.44 -7.87 -13.89
C ILE A 793 -16.12 -6.49 -13.91
N PHE A 794 -16.72 -6.09 -15.04
CA PHE A 794 -17.29 -4.74 -15.23
C PHE A 794 -18.79 -4.62 -14.91
N TYR A 795 -19.40 -5.59 -14.22
CA TYR A 795 -20.83 -5.56 -13.94
C TYR A 795 -21.25 -4.33 -13.11
N LYS A 796 -20.45 -3.92 -12.12
CA LYS A 796 -20.71 -2.73 -11.30
C LYS A 796 -20.72 -1.44 -12.14
N GLN A 797 -19.82 -1.35 -13.10
CA GLN A 797 -19.75 -0.22 -14.02
C GLN A 797 -21.01 -0.12 -14.87
N ARG A 798 -21.47 -1.24 -15.43
CA ARG A 798 -22.70 -1.26 -16.25
C ARG A 798 -23.93 -0.76 -15.49
N VAL A 799 -24.11 -1.22 -14.24
CA VAL A 799 -25.20 -0.77 -13.37
C VAL A 799 -25.14 0.74 -13.13
N PHE A 800 -23.97 1.23 -12.73
CA PHE A 800 -23.75 2.63 -12.43
C PHE A 800 -23.96 3.53 -13.64
N GLU A 801 -23.36 3.20 -14.77
CA GLU A 801 -23.54 3.94 -16.02
C GLU A 801 -24.99 4.01 -16.47
N HIS A 802 -25.70 2.88 -16.39
CA HIS A 802 -27.12 2.85 -16.76
C HIS A 802 -27.91 3.83 -15.89
N LEU A 803 -27.74 3.78 -14.56
CA LEU A 803 -28.50 4.64 -13.66
C LEU A 803 -28.15 6.13 -13.85
N ILE A 804 -26.87 6.49 -14.04
CA ILE A 804 -26.46 7.88 -14.29
C ILE A 804 -26.98 8.40 -15.63
N LYS A 805 -27.07 7.58 -16.67
CA LYS A 805 -27.67 7.97 -17.96
C LYS A 805 -29.15 8.31 -17.85
N LYS A 806 -29.87 7.67 -16.92
CA LYS A 806 -31.30 7.84 -16.70
C LYS A 806 -31.68 9.05 -15.80
N ASN A 807 -30.74 9.84 -15.37
CA ASN A 807 -30.95 10.98 -14.45
C ASN A 807 -32.08 11.93 -14.85
N SER A 808 -32.23 12.22 -16.16
CA SER A 808 -33.26 13.15 -16.66
C SER A 808 -34.68 12.62 -16.60
N GLU A 809 -34.87 11.31 -16.43
CA GLU A 809 -36.19 10.65 -16.43
C GLU A 809 -36.92 10.78 -15.08
N PHE A 810 -36.20 11.15 -14.00
CA PHE A 810 -36.75 11.22 -12.64
C PHE A 810 -37.08 12.65 -12.22
N ARG A 811 -38.35 12.86 -11.83
CA ARG A 811 -38.87 14.15 -11.37
C ARG A 811 -39.82 13.96 -10.17
N ASN A 812 -40.04 14.99 -9.39
CA ASN A 812 -40.95 15.01 -8.24
C ASN A 812 -40.68 13.87 -7.21
N THR A 813 -41.69 13.09 -6.85
CA THR A 813 -41.60 12.00 -5.86
C THR A 813 -40.57 10.92 -6.25
N SER A 814 -40.50 10.58 -7.53
CA SER A 814 -39.53 9.58 -8.04
C SER A 814 -38.08 10.06 -7.96
N ARG A 815 -37.84 11.37 -7.80
CA ARG A 815 -36.51 11.95 -7.65
C ARG A 815 -35.82 11.48 -6.37
N GLN A 816 -36.54 11.39 -5.25
CA GLN A 816 -35.99 10.89 -3.98
C GLN A 816 -35.61 9.43 -4.09
N ASN A 817 -36.43 8.60 -4.74
CA ASN A 817 -36.13 7.19 -4.97
C ASN A 817 -34.85 7.03 -5.82
N TYR A 818 -34.73 7.85 -6.87
CA TYR A 818 -33.55 7.86 -7.73
C TYR A 818 -32.26 8.22 -6.94
N LEU A 819 -32.30 9.31 -6.19
CA LEU A 819 -31.14 9.74 -5.37
C LEU A 819 -30.77 8.67 -4.33
N SER A 820 -31.77 8.06 -3.70
CA SER A 820 -31.56 6.94 -2.78
C SER A 820 -30.85 5.78 -3.48
N ALA A 821 -31.32 5.36 -4.65
CA ALA A 821 -30.71 4.29 -5.43
C ALA A 821 -29.27 4.61 -5.85
N VAL A 822 -29.00 5.84 -6.29
CA VAL A 822 -27.63 6.29 -6.63
C VAL A 822 -26.72 6.18 -5.42
N VAL A 823 -27.12 6.74 -4.28
CA VAL A 823 -26.30 6.75 -3.07
C VAL A 823 -26.04 5.33 -2.54
N GLN A 824 -27.03 4.43 -2.63
CA GLN A 824 -26.86 3.03 -2.26
C GLN A 824 -25.83 2.28 -3.12
N LEU A 825 -25.68 2.67 -4.39
CA LEU A 825 -24.65 2.08 -5.25
C LEU A 825 -23.23 2.57 -4.92
N LEU A 826 -23.09 3.82 -4.46
CA LEU A 826 -21.77 4.48 -4.29
C LEU A 826 -20.85 3.75 -3.29
N GLU A 827 -21.41 3.06 -2.30
CA GLU A 827 -20.64 2.36 -1.27
C GLU A 827 -19.70 1.30 -1.86
N GLU A 828 -20.13 0.64 -2.93
CA GLU A 828 -19.44 -0.50 -3.53
C GLU A 828 -18.77 -0.20 -4.88
N ILE A 829 -18.88 1.01 -5.37
CA ILE A 829 -18.29 1.42 -6.64
C ILE A 829 -16.81 1.82 -6.45
N PRO A 830 -15.88 1.29 -7.25
CA PRO A 830 -14.47 1.67 -7.16
C PRO A 830 -14.25 3.17 -7.38
N LEU A 831 -13.41 3.80 -6.55
CA LEU A 831 -13.11 5.24 -6.63
C LEU A 831 -12.66 5.70 -8.04
N LYS A 832 -11.88 4.87 -8.74
CA LYS A 832 -11.44 5.17 -10.11
C LYS A 832 -12.61 5.38 -11.08
N LEU A 833 -13.69 4.61 -10.90
CA LEU A 833 -14.89 4.74 -11.71
C LEU A 833 -15.67 6.01 -11.33
N LEU A 834 -15.77 6.33 -10.04
CA LEU A 834 -16.43 7.56 -9.57
C LEU A 834 -15.75 8.81 -10.15
N PHE A 835 -14.43 8.81 -10.28
CA PHE A 835 -13.68 9.93 -10.89
C PHE A 835 -14.08 10.22 -12.33
N MET A 836 -14.35 9.19 -13.12
CA MET A 836 -14.79 9.37 -14.51
C MET A 836 -16.16 10.07 -14.63
N TYR A 837 -16.98 9.98 -13.60
CA TYR A 837 -18.35 10.53 -13.59
C TYR A 837 -18.55 11.67 -12.58
N LEU A 838 -17.49 12.23 -11.98
CA LEU A 838 -17.59 13.27 -10.95
C LEU A 838 -18.44 14.47 -11.37
N THR A 839 -18.31 14.95 -12.60
CA THR A 839 -19.09 16.10 -13.12
C THR A 839 -20.59 15.86 -13.07
N LYS A 840 -21.03 14.62 -13.26
CA LYS A 840 -22.45 14.21 -13.17
C LYS A 840 -22.84 13.84 -11.74
N LEU A 841 -21.92 13.32 -10.95
CA LEU A 841 -22.15 12.82 -9.61
C LEU A 841 -22.24 13.95 -8.57
N VAL A 842 -21.38 14.97 -8.66
CA VAL A 842 -21.33 16.07 -7.69
C VAL A 842 -22.67 16.79 -7.50
N PRO A 843 -23.43 17.13 -8.55
CA PRO A 843 -24.78 17.71 -8.39
C PRO A 843 -25.74 16.77 -7.65
N LEU A 844 -25.66 15.45 -7.88
CA LEU A 844 -26.51 14.45 -7.21
C LEU A 844 -26.16 14.34 -5.71
N LEU A 845 -24.87 14.40 -5.36
CA LEU A 845 -24.43 14.41 -3.97
C LEU A 845 -24.93 15.66 -3.23
N ILE A 846 -24.85 16.83 -3.87
CA ILE A 846 -25.36 18.10 -3.30
C ILE A 846 -26.86 18.01 -3.04
N GLU A 847 -27.62 17.43 -3.97
CA GLU A 847 -29.04 17.25 -3.85
C GLU A 847 -29.39 16.24 -2.74
N SER A 848 -28.66 15.12 -2.65
CA SER A 848 -28.84 14.08 -1.65
C SER A 848 -28.61 14.57 -0.21
N LEU A 849 -27.67 15.48 0.01
CA LEU A 849 -27.43 16.13 1.31
C LEU A 849 -28.60 17.02 1.77
N SER A 850 -29.54 17.38 0.89
CA SER A 850 -30.68 18.23 1.19
C SER A 850 -31.95 17.42 1.44
N LEU A 851 -31.93 16.10 1.31
CA LEU A 851 -33.05 15.22 1.60
C LEU A 851 -33.26 15.06 3.11
N ASP A 852 -34.53 14.76 3.53
CA ASP A 852 -34.84 14.48 4.93
C ASP A 852 -34.81 12.95 5.22
N ASN A 853 -33.74 12.30 4.85
CA ASN A 853 -33.51 10.88 5.09
C ASN A 853 -32.12 10.64 5.69
N GLU A 854 -32.07 10.22 6.95
CA GLU A 854 -30.85 10.07 7.74
C GLU A 854 -29.84 9.07 7.14
N GLN A 855 -30.33 7.96 6.60
CA GLN A 855 -29.46 6.96 5.98
C GLN A 855 -28.81 7.47 4.71
N ILE A 856 -29.56 8.15 3.86
CA ILE A 856 -29.05 8.73 2.60
C ILE A 856 -28.03 9.82 2.90
N ILE A 857 -28.32 10.71 3.85
CA ILE A 857 -27.41 11.77 4.27
C ILE A 857 -26.10 11.16 4.77
N LEU A 858 -26.17 10.16 5.64
CA LEU A 858 -24.98 9.52 6.21
C LEU A 858 -24.11 8.85 5.13
N LEU A 859 -24.72 8.05 4.24
CA LEU A 859 -24.02 7.41 3.13
C LEU A 859 -23.42 8.44 2.15
N THR A 860 -24.15 9.53 1.89
CA THR A 860 -23.64 10.62 1.05
C THR A 860 -22.43 11.29 1.68
N LEU A 861 -22.44 11.54 3.00
CA LEU A 861 -21.34 12.15 3.74
C LEU A 861 -20.12 11.22 3.78
N THR A 862 -20.31 9.92 3.99
CA THR A 862 -19.20 8.95 3.98
C THR A 862 -18.54 8.87 2.61
N THR A 863 -19.32 8.82 1.53
CA THR A 863 -18.79 8.85 0.17
C THR A 863 -18.10 10.18 -0.15
N LEU A 864 -18.71 11.31 0.24
CA LEU A 864 -18.12 12.63 0.08
C LEU A 864 -16.78 12.75 0.82
N ASN A 865 -16.68 12.20 2.02
CA ASN A 865 -15.45 12.21 2.82
C ASN A 865 -14.30 11.49 2.09
N LEU A 866 -14.56 10.30 1.55
CA LEU A 866 -13.59 9.55 0.75
C LEU A 866 -13.17 10.30 -0.52
N LEU A 867 -14.12 10.96 -1.18
CA LEU A 867 -13.82 11.75 -2.39
C LEU A 867 -13.02 13.02 -2.07
N LEU A 868 -13.27 13.67 -0.94
CA LEU A 868 -12.52 14.86 -0.50
C LEU A 868 -11.06 14.55 -0.15
N GLU A 869 -10.77 13.36 0.35
CA GLU A 869 -9.39 12.93 0.63
C GLU A 869 -8.50 12.91 -0.63
N THR A 870 -9.10 12.76 -1.80
CA THR A 870 -8.39 12.70 -3.08
C THR A 870 -7.97 14.07 -3.64
N LYS A 871 -8.43 15.16 -3.03
CA LYS A 871 -8.13 16.55 -3.40
C LYS A 871 -8.45 16.96 -4.84
N HIS A 872 -9.45 16.34 -5.46
CA HIS A 872 -9.83 16.65 -6.85
C HIS A 872 -10.40 18.09 -6.98
N SER A 873 -9.99 18.83 -8.02
CA SER A 873 -10.31 20.26 -8.21
C SER A 873 -11.82 20.60 -8.27
N ILE A 874 -12.66 19.69 -8.73
CA ILE A 874 -14.12 19.89 -8.83
C ILE A 874 -14.78 20.24 -7.48
N PHE A 875 -14.20 19.74 -6.36
CA PHE A 875 -14.71 20.05 -5.03
C PHE A 875 -14.30 21.45 -4.56
N SER A 876 -13.19 21.99 -5.06
CA SER A 876 -12.81 23.40 -4.89
C SER A 876 -13.80 24.30 -5.61
N ASP A 877 -14.17 23.97 -6.85
CA ASP A 877 -15.09 24.76 -7.66
C ASP A 877 -16.51 24.78 -7.09
N LYS A 878 -16.91 23.72 -6.36
CA LYS A 878 -18.25 23.56 -5.78
C LYS A 878 -18.30 23.77 -4.27
N ILE A 879 -17.24 24.29 -3.67
CA ILE A 879 -17.15 24.52 -2.21
C ILE A 879 -18.31 25.36 -1.66
N GLN A 880 -18.75 26.38 -2.40
CA GLN A 880 -19.90 27.22 -2.05
C GLN A 880 -21.20 26.43 -1.85
N SER A 881 -21.35 25.30 -2.52
CA SER A 881 -22.52 24.44 -2.40
C SER A 881 -22.41 23.43 -1.26
N PHE A 882 -21.19 22.99 -0.92
CA PHE A 882 -20.97 21.98 0.11
C PHE A 882 -20.82 22.57 1.51
N VAL A 883 -19.97 23.59 1.71
CA VAL A 883 -19.64 24.11 3.05
C VAL A 883 -20.87 24.56 3.83
N PRO A 884 -21.82 25.34 3.30
CA PRO A 884 -23.03 25.74 4.05
C PRO A 884 -23.91 24.55 4.45
N ARG A 885 -24.00 23.52 3.60
CA ARG A 885 -24.77 22.30 3.89
C ARG A 885 -24.10 21.47 4.98
N LEU A 886 -22.78 21.31 4.91
CA LEU A 886 -22.00 20.59 5.92
C LEU A 886 -22.09 21.28 7.28
N LEU A 887 -22.03 22.61 7.31
CA LEU A 887 -22.25 23.40 8.54
C LEU A 887 -23.66 23.21 9.12
N LYS A 888 -24.69 23.15 8.29
CA LYS A 888 -26.03 22.82 8.75
C LYS A 888 -26.12 21.40 9.31
N LEU A 889 -25.47 20.42 8.67
CA LEU A 889 -25.47 19.03 9.10
C LEU A 889 -24.61 18.80 10.35
N SER A 890 -23.63 19.66 10.65
CA SER A 890 -22.81 19.57 11.88
C SER A 890 -23.62 19.76 13.17
N THR A 891 -24.85 20.27 13.07
CA THR A 891 -25.80 20.43 14.18
C THR A 891 -27.04 19.53 14.06
N TYR A 892 -26.99 18.53 13.15
CA TYR A 892 -28.12 17.64 12.90
C TYR A 892 -28.48 16.80 14.13
N ARG A 893 -29.73 16.30 14.22
CA ARG A 893 -30.22 15.52 15.39
C ARG A 893 -29.41 14.24 15.63
N MET A 894 -28.96 13.55 14.59
CA MET A 894 -28.24 12.28 14.68
C MET A 894 -26.73 12.47 14.86
N MET A 895 -26.14 11.87 15.90
CA MET A 895 -24.72 12.03 16.23
C MET A 895 -23.78 11.61 15.08
N ARG A 896 -24.08 10.52 14.38
CA ARG A 896 -23.24 10.00 13.29
C ARG A 896 -23.16 10.99 12.13
N ILE A 897 -24.27 11.66 11.80
CA ILE A 897 -24.32 12.68 10.73
C ILE A 897 -23.49 13.89 11.14
N ARG A 898 -23.58 14.34 12.41
CA ARG A 898 -22.75 15.45 12.91
C ARG A 898 -21.26 15.16 12.76
N ILE A 899 -20.83 13.96 13.16
CA ILE A 899 -19.42 13.51 13.05
C ILE A 899 -18.98 13.51 11.60
N ALA A 900 -19.71 12.84 10.70
CA ALA A 900 -19.36 12.74 9.28
C ALA A 900 -19.30 14.12 8.59
N ALA A 901 -20.21 15.03 8.92
CA ALA A 901 -20.19 16.41 8.40
C ALA A 901 -18.94 17.18 8.87
N LEU A 902 -18.54 17.02 10.14
CA LEU A 902 -17.32 17.63 10.69
C LEU A 902 -16.03 17.04 10.09
N GLU A 903 -16.01 15.75 9.78
CA GLU A 903 -14.92 15.09 9.08
C GLU A 903 -14.76 15.61 7.64
N CYS A 904 -15.87 15.78 6.91
CA CYS A 904 -15.85 16.42 5.59
C CYS A 904 -15.31 17.85 5.65
N LEU A 905 -15.73 18.64 6.64
CA LEU A 905 -15.18 19.99 6.86
C LEU A 905 -13.69 19.97 7.17
N THR A 906 -13.23 18.96 7.91
CA THR A 906 -11.80 18.77 8.22
C THR A 906 -11.00 18.47 6.95
N ASN A 907 -11.51 17.64 6.04
CA ASN A 907 -10.86 17.31 4.78
C ASN A 907 -10.78 18.48 3.81
N TYR A 908 -11.74 19.42 3.86
CA TYR A 908 -11.64 20.67 3.10
C TYR A 908 -10.41 21.51 3.45
N CYS A 909 -9.85 21.40 4.66
CA CYS A 909 -8.60 22.10 5.02
C CYS A 909 -7.38 21.72 4.16
N ASN A 910 -7.45 20.60 3.45
CA ASN A 910 -6.37 20.12 2.57
C ASN A 910 -6.43 20.71 1.14
N TYR A 911 -7.42 21.55 0.85
CA TYR A 911 -7.61 22.20 -0.45
C TYR A 911 -6.87 23.55 -0.54
N PRO A 912 -6.68 24.13 -1.74
CA PRO A 912 -5.92 25.37 -1.91
C PRO A 912 -6.43 26.52 -1.02
N THR A 913 -5.52 27.14 -0.30
CA THR A 913 -5.79 28.16 0.73
C THR A 913 -6.59 29.35 0.18
N ILE A 914 -6.35 29.73 -1.07
CA ILE A 914 -7.04 30.86 -1.74
C ILE A 914 -8.56 30.59 -1.80
N VAL A 915 -8.97 29.35 -2.05
CA VAL A 915 -10.39 29.00 -2.17
C VAL A 915 -11.06 28.86 -0.81
N ILE A 916 -10.33 28.27 0.16
CA ILE A 916 -10.89 27.94 1.48
C ILE A 916 -10.98 29.17 2.37
N ASN A 917 -10.04 30.11 2.26
CA ASN A 917 -9.92 31.26 3.16
C ASN A 917 -11.18 32.14 3.19
N ILE A 918 -11.93 32.17 2.10
CA ILE A 918 -13.21 32.88 2.00
C ILE A 918 -14.22 32.36 3.04
N TYR A 919 -14.21 31.06 3.33
CA TYR A 919 -15.16 30.41 4.24
C TYR A 919 -14.62 30.28 5.67
N LYS A 920 -13.36 30.60 5.90
CA LYS A 920 -12.69 30.39 7.18
C LYS A 920 -13.42 31.02 8.36
N GLN A 921 -13.80 32.28 8.24
CA GLN A 921 -14.46 33.00 9.33
C GLN A 921 -15.83 32.42 9.65
N ASP A 922 -16.66 32.16 8.63
CA ASP A 922 -18.00 31.58 8.80
C ASP A 922 -17.95 30.17 9.41
N VAL A 923 -16.96 29.34 8.99
CA VAL A 923 -16.75 28.00 9.54
C VAL A 923 -16.29 28.06 11.00
N LEU A 924 -15.32 28.92 11.34
CA LEU A 924 -14.82 29.06 12.71
C LEU A 924 -15.89 29.55 13.69
N GLU A 925 -16.80 30.42 13.24
CA GLU A 925 -17.93 30.90 14.03
C GLU A 925 -18.98 29.81 14.25
N LYS A 926 -19.42 29.13 13.19
CA LYS A 926 -20.47 28.09 13.27
C LYS A 926 -20.02 26.81 13.96
N LEU A 927 -18.72 26.51 13.94
CA LEU A 927 -18.15 25.36 14.67
C LEU A 927 -18.12 25.56 16.19
N LEU A 928 -18.41 26.76 16.71
CA LEU A 928 -18.56 26.96 18.16
C LEU A 928 -19.70 26.12 18.75
N VAL A 929 -20.80 25.91 18.01
CA VAL A 929 -21.94 25.11 18.47
C VAL A 929 -21.56 23.62 18.64
N PRO A 930 -20.95 22.92 17.67
CA PRO A 930 -20.54 21.52 17.85
C PRO A 930 -19.44 21.30 18.90
N ILE A 931 -18.65 22.31 19.26
CA ILE A 931 -17.66 22.21 20.34
C ILE A 931 -18.32 21.99 21.70
N ASP A 932 -19.53 22.53 21.89
CA ASP A 932 -20.32 22.36 23.13
C ASP A 932 -21.36 21.24 23.01
N ASP A 933 -21.23 20.32 22.04
CA ASP A 933 -22.14 19.20 21.85
C ASP A 933 -22.24 18.31 23.11
N ARG A 934 -23.43 17.78 23.37
CA ARG A 934 -23.70 16.85 24.49
C ARG A 934 -22.84 15.58 24.42
N LYS A 935 -22.47 15.13 23.19
CA LYS A 935 -21.69 13.90 22.97
C LYS A 935 -20.20 14.18 22.88
N ARG A 936 -19.40 13.54 23.72
CA ARG A 936 -17.94 13.70 23.78
C ARG A 936 -17.24 13.45 22.41
N LEU A 937 -17.72 12.46 21.63
CA LEU A 937 -17.15 12.14 20.33
C LEU A 937 -17.33 13.30 19.34
N VAL A 938 -18.50 13.94 19.31
CA VAL A 938 -18.76 15.10 18.46
C VAL A 938 -17.84 16.25 18.84
N ARG A 939 -17.72 16.57 20.14
CA ARG A 939 -16.80 17.62 20.63
C ARG A 939 -15.36 17.37 20.17
N LYS A 940 -14.87 16.11 20.28
CA LYS A 940 -13.51 15.76 19.85
C LYS A 940 -13.27 16.06 18.39
N VAL A 941 -14.20 15.67 17.51
CA VAL A 941 -14.08 15.91 16.06
C VAL A 941 -14.26 17.40 15.74
N ALA A 942 -15.18 18.10 16.42
CA ALA A 942 -15.39 19.54 16.24
C ALA A 942 -14.15 20.36 16.63
N VAL A 943 -13.49 20.03 17.73
CA VAL A 943 -12.22 20.68 18.14
C VAL A 943 -11.14 20.45 17.08
N ASN A 944 -10.99 19.22 16.58
CA ASN A 944 -10.02 18.93 15.51
C ASN A 944 -10.33 19.71 14.23
N ALA A 945 -11.59 19.71 13.78
CA ALA A 945 -12.02 20.47 12.60
C ALA A 945 -11.72 21.96 12.76
N ARG A 946 -12.11 22.56 13.91
CA ARG A 946 -11.89 23.98 14.17
C ARG A 946 -10.41 24.33 14.25
N SER A 947 -9.61 23.49 14.89
CA SER A 947 -8.14 23.71 14.99
C SER A 947 -7.49 23.70 13.61
N ARG A 948 -7.88 22.76 12.73
CA ARG A 948 -7.36 22.73 11.35
C ARG A 948 -7.81 23.95 10.54
N TRP A 949 -9.07 24.36 10.62
CA TRP A 949 -9.56 25.56 9.95
C TRP A 949 -8.88 26.84 10.47
N PHE A 950 -8.54 26.90 11.77
CA PHE A 950 -7.81 28.03 12.36
C PHE A 950 -6.41 28.17 11.74
N LEU A 951 -5.73 27.04 11.51
CA LEU A 951 -4.37 26.99 10.94
C LEU A 951 -4.35 27.26 9.42
N VAL A 952 -5.46 27.22 8.71
CA VAL A 952 -5.50 27.54 7.26
C VAL A 952 -4.94 28.95 7.03
N GLY A 953 -3.90 29.08 6.19
CA GLY A 953 -3.23 30.35 5.86
C GLY A 953 -2.33 30.90 6.96
N ALA A 954 -2.01 30.15 8.02
CA ALA A 954 -1.05 30.57 9.02
C ALA A 954 0.39 30.43 8.49
N PRO A 955 1.31 31.40 8.81
CA PRO A 955 2.70 31.30 8.41
C PRO A 955 3.33 29.99 8.94
N GLY A 956 4.00 29.24 8.10
CA GLY A 956 4.65 27.96 8.45
C GLY A 956 3.78 26.71 8.28
N THR A 957 2.51 26.81 7.90
CA THR A 957 1.65 25.66 7.59
C THR A 957 1.59 25.31 6.10
N MET A 958 2.21 26.12 5.25
CA MET A 958 2.37 25.77 3.85
C MET A 958 3.46 24.69 3.71
N LYS A 959 3.06 23.41 3.65
CA LYS A 959 3.70 22.49 2.73
C LYS A 959 3.19 22.91 1.36
N GLU A 960 3.96 23.70 0.66
CA GLU A 960 3.78 23.89 -0.77
C GLU A 960 3.85 22.51 -1.43
N GLN A 961 2.73 22.10 -2.01
CA GLN A 961 2.66 20.99 -2.96
C GLN A 961 2.96 21.51 -4.34
#